data_5542cb3ed189fa40cdddfb42ced763a3
#
_entry.id   5542cb3ed189fa40cdddfb42ced763a3
#
_cell.length_a   1.000
_cell.length_b   1.000
_cell.length_c   1.000
_cell.angle_alpha   90.00
_cell.angle_beta   90.00
_cell.angle_gamma   90.00
#
_symmetry.space_group_name_H-M   'P 1'
#
loop_
_entity.id
_entity.type
_entity.pdbx_description
1 polymer ?
#
loop_
_entity_poly.entity_id
_entity_poly.type
_entity_poly.pdbx_seq_one_letter_code
_entity_poly.pdbx_strand_id
1 'polypeptide(L)'
;MATIKDIAKLAGVSHGTVSNVLNKRGNVSVEKIEAVYQAAKQMGYQLNTQAQLLRTNKSHKIAILLPQLVSEKYAVFFNSLRQSIAHFPEVTYDLFLTDDLETTELELLQKIAAGGYKQVITVSCLNDANIYFDTLKLSPSQIAFIYRQPLNTQRFFTLDFAQAAEAICQQVAKTVGKLVGIFIGNSDYLNNQIFVNELQHRLLKYAPNKKNVVLCASDEESYKIAFDFFSMEQIPDIFIAQDIEKARYLTQASYFGSHNDCPPIFALSDNIPPVLKGLYYFPMNYAQLGLEVIDALMQDADEGEITANNAIYVRNQSDHLYTQTAAVICEDKADINLNLLILPSPSTSALKKLLPHFYRQTGIKVNLAIHPDDEVYQILSQLHLHPYYDLLRIDMACFPWFAERILQPLDKIGNGLTDLLNNFSLPTQQKFSLVNNVAYAMPFDASAQLLFYRKDLFEDPILKRMYYEKTGNELTVPATFEEYDNVTQFFTEQHEEGQLNRPMGASTTLGSAGLIATEYLLRYYAKGGRLIGSNNIPRLAMPLAGEILEEYLQQLSITENIDNKWWSESVRQFEQGHLAMLIAYMNLFNDVAHSNILPKTGFAPVPGSIPQLGGGVLGVSRYSQKSQYAEQFYRWLYSPMVMDHLILLGGNSNHQNFSHNQEISHRYPWMTLAYQEINKGIRESSVPNGKLFNLRQAEIIIGQGITNVVNNIMTIDETIDYINQRLLIDTQGER
;
A
#
# COMPACT_ATOMS: atom_id res chain seq x y z
N MET A 1 13.45 -16.82 -39.06
CA MET A 1 12.54 -16.73 -37.87
C MET A 1 12.07 -18.14 -37.55
N ALA A 2 12.15 -18.52 -36.28
CA ALA A 2 11.59 -19.80 -35.84
C ALA A 2 10.07 -19.81 -36.00
N THR A 3 9.52 -20.92 -36.41
CA THR A 3 8.06 -21.10 -36.62
C THR A 3 7.50 -22.06 -35.56
N ILE A 4 6.17 -22.04 -35.37
CA ILE A 4 5.50 -23.02 -34.49
C ILE A 4 5.84 -24.49 -34.92
N LYS A 5 6.06 -24.71 -36.22
CA LYS A 5 6.51 -26.04 -36.71
C LYS A 5 7.92 -26.40 -36.24
N ASP A 6 8.80 -25.43 -36.17
CA ASP A 6 10.19 -25.66 -35.73
C ASP A 6 10.21 -25.92 -34.21
N ILE A 7 9.41 -25.18 -33.43
CA ILE A 7 9.23 -25.45 -32.00
C ILE A 7 8.64 -26.84 -31.78
N ALA A 8 7.61 -27.23 -32.53
CA ALA A 8 6.99 -28.53 -32.44
C ALA A 8 8.00 -29.66 -32.68
N LYS A 9 8.89 -29.46 -33.66
CA LYS A 9 9.97 -30.41 -34.02
C LYS A 9 11.02 -30.48 -32.91
N LEU A 10 11.42 -29.34 -32.35
CA LEU A 10 12.44 -29.29 -31.30
C LEU A 10 11.91 -29.82 -29.94
N ALA A 11 10.66 -29.49 -29.61
CA ALA A 11 9.99 -29.96 -28.39
C ALA A 11 9.45 -31.41 -28.49
N GLY A 12 9.50 -32.06 -29.66
CA GLY A 12 8.96 -33.39 -29.85
C GLY A 12 7.45 -33.52 -29.69
N VAL A 13 6.69 -32.45 -29.95
CA VAL A 13 5.23 -32.42 -29.78
C VAL A 13 4.51 -32.05 -31.04
N SER A 14 3.17 -32.20 -31.07
CA SER A 14 2.36 -31.82 -32.23
C SER A 14 2.26 -30.30 -32.39
N HIS A 15 2.05 -29.82 -33.63
CA HIS A 15 1.78 -28.38 -33.89
C HIS A 15 0.58 -27.84 -33.08
N GLY A 16 -0.47 -28.67 -32.88
CA GLY A 16 -1.61 -28.32 -32.06
C GLY A 16 -1.26 -28.16 -30.57
N THR A 17 -0.35 -29.03 -30.07
CA THR A 17 0.17 -28.93 -28.68
C THR A 17 0.93 -27.61 -28.48
N VAL A 18 1.85 -27.24 -29.39
CA VAL A 18 2.56 -25.96 -29.32
C VAL A 18 1.61 -24.80 -29.37
N SER A 19 0.62 -24.83 -30.27
CA SER A 19 -0.41 -23.77 -30.38
C SER A 19 -1.22 -23.63 -29.09
N ASN A 20 -1.62 -24.75 -28.47
CA ASN A 20 -2.36 -24.73 -27.20
C ASN A 20 -1.53 -24.20 -26.05
N VAL A 21 -0.27 -24.62 -25.93
CA VAL A 21 0.64 -24.13 -24.89
C VAL A 21 0.89 -22.63 -25.02
N LEU A 22 1.26 -22.17 -26.23
CA LEU A 22 1.56 -20.74 -26.47
C LEU A 22 0.34 -19.84 -26.32
N ASN A 23 -0.88 -20.35 -26.57
CA ASN A 23 -2.13 -19.61 -26.38
C ASN A 23 -2.80 -19.88 -25.04
N LYS A 24 -2.12 -20.57 -24.10
CA LYS A 24 -2.64 -20.92 -22.76
C LYS A 24 -3.99 -21.65 -22.81
N ARG A 25 -4.20 -22.54 -23.79
CA ARG A 25 -5.45 -23.27 -24.01
C ARG A 25 -5.22 -24.78 -23.95
N GLY A 26 -6.15 -25.52 -23.35
CA GLY A 26 -6.23 -26.98 -23.38
C GLY A 26 -5.40 -27.70 -22.35
N ASN A 27 -5.72 -28.99 -22.12
CA ASN A 27 -5.05 -29.89 -21.19
C ASN A 27 -3.78 -30.43 -21.84
N VAL A 28 -2.63 -29.86 -21.52
CA VAL A 28 -1.30 -30.33 -21.95
C VAL A 28 -0.50 -30.71 -20.70
N SER A 29 0.24 -31.81 -20.72
CA SER A 29 1.06 -32.23 -19.56
C SER A 29 2.21 -31.25 -19.30
N VAL A 30 2.68 -31.18 -18.04
CA VAL A 30 3.74 -30.24 -17.59
C VAL A 30 5.01 -30.45 -18.43
N GLU A 31 5.43 -31.69 -18.65
CA GLU A 31 6.61 -32.00 -19.45
C GLU A 31 6.54 -31.42 -20.87
N LYS A 32 5.35 -31.48 -21.51
CA LYS A 32 5.14 -30.91 -22.84
C LYS A 32 5.09 -29.37 -22.81
N ILE A 33 4.54 -28.78 -21.74
CA ILE A 33 4.54 -27.34 -21.54
C ILE A 33 5.99 -26.86 -21.40
N GLU A 34 6.78 -27.49 -20.55
CA GLU A 34 8.18 -27.14 -20.34
C GLU A 34 9.03 -27.34 -21.61
N ALA A 35 8.85 -28.47 -22.32
CA ALA A 35 9.55 -28.74 -23.58
C ALA A 35 9.24 -27.65 -24.63
N VAL A 36 8.00 -27.21 -24.73
CA VAL A 36 7.60 -26.16 -25.68
C VAL A 36 8.20 -24.79 -25.28
N TYR A 37 8.19 -24.42 -24.01
CA TYR A 37 8.79 -23.16 -23.57
C TYR A 37 10.32 -23.16 -23.71
N GLN A 38 10.98 -24.26 -23.37
CA GLN A 38 12.42 -24.40 -23.58
C GLN A 38 12.81 -24.33 -25.07
N ALA A 39 12.05 -25.01 -25.93
CA ALA A 39 12.26 -24.97 -27.38
C ALA A 39 12.02 -23.56 -27.94
N ALA A 40 10.96 -22.87 -27.48
CA ALA A 40 10.66 -21.51 -27.87
C ALA A 40 11.77 -20.53 -27.43
N LYS A 41 12.28 -20.66 -26.20
CA LYS A 41 13.38 -19.88 -25.65
C LYS A 41 14.69 -20.10 -26.39
N GLN A 42 15.05 -21.38 -26.68
CA GLN A 42 16.26 -21.71 -27.42
C GLN A 42 16.24 -21.16 -28.85
N MET A 43 15.06 -21.12 -29.46
CA MET A 43 14.91 -20.65 -30.85
C MET A 43 14.64 -19.11 -30.91
N GLY A 44 14.61 -18.42 -29.79
CA GLY A 44 14.24 -16.99 -29.74
C GLY A 44 12.86 -16.76 -30.32
N TYR A 45 11.91 -17.72 -30.19
CA TYR A 45 10.58 -17.61 -30.75
C TYR A 45 9.74 -16.67 -29.90
N GLN A 46 9.30 -15.59 -30.50
CA GLN A 46 8.22 -14.72 -29.98
C GLN A 46 6.95 -15.02 -30.75
N LEU A 47 5.81 -15.11 -30.07
CA LEU A 47 4.50 -15.28 -30.71
C LEU A 47 4.33 -14.18 -31.76
N ASN A 48 4.38 -14.59 -33.04
CA ASN A 48 4.31 -13.65 -34.15
C ASN A 48 2.85 -13.24 -34.39
N THR A 49 2.37 -12.29 -33.60
CA THR A 49 1.09 -11.59 -33.85
C THR A 49 1.11 -10.85 -35.20
N GLN A 50 2.30 -10.56 -35.78
CA GLN A 50 2.41 -10.03 -37.14
C GLN A 50 1.81 -10.95 -38.20
N ALA A 51 1.88 -12.27 -38.02
CA ALA A 51 1.23 -13.20 -38.95
C ALA A 51 -0.30 -13.21 -38.86
N GLN A 52 -0.87 -12.78 -37.73
CA GLN A 52 -2.30 -12.53 -37.60
C GLN A 52 -2.70 -11.14 -38.19
N LEU A 53 -1.82 -10.14 -37.98
CA LEU A 53 -2.05 -8.74 -38.45
C LEU A 53 -1.81 -8.58 -39.96
N LEU A 54 -0.98 -9.43 -40.60
CA LEU A 54 -0.82 -9.45 -42.07
C LEU A 54 -2.10 -9.90 -42.81
N ARG A 55 -3.11 -10.39 -42.13
CA ARG A 55 -4.44 -10.68 -42.67
C ARG A 55 -5.41 -9.50 -42.61
N THR A 56 -5.09 -8.46 -41.85
CA THR A 56 -5.88 -7.21 -41.77
C THR A 56 -4.99 -6.05 -42.16
N ASN A 57 -5.28 -5.43 -43.30
CA ASN A 57 -4.55 -4.31 -43.90
C ASN A 57 -4.20 -3.18 -42.92
N LYS A 58 -2.85 -2.88 -42.81
CA LYS A 58 -2.27 -1.58 -42.51
C LYS A 58 -2.83 -0.81 -41.31
N SER A 59 -2.42 -1.13 -40.08
CA SER A 59 -2.40 -0.14 -39.01
C SER A 59 -0.99 0.09 -38.53
N HIS A 60 -0.55 1.33 -38.50
CA HIS A 60 0.69 1.76 -37.81
C HIS A 60 0.38 1.78 -36.30
N LYS A 61 1.00 0.88 -35.54
CA LYS A 61 0.67 0.68 -34.13
C LYS A 61 1.77 1.25 -33.24
N ILE A 62 1.41 2.13 -32.30
CA ILE A 62 2.31 2.77 -31.34
C ILE A 62 2.06 2.20 -29.95
N ALA A 63 3.11 1.85 -29.21
CA ALA A 63 3.04 1.56 -27.78
C ALA A 63 3.38 2.82 -27.00
N ILE A 64 2.54 3.21 -26.03
CA ILE A 64 2.77 4.32 -25.13
C ILE A 64 2.94 3.77 -23.72
N LEU A 65 4.14 3.94 -23.12
CA LEU A 65 4.47 3.50 -21.77
C LEU A 65 4.61 4.73 -20.87
N LEU A 66 3.77 4.82 -19.85
CA LEU A 66 3.81 5.91 -18.87
C LEU A 66 3.81 5.32 -17.47
N PRO A 67 4.41 6.01 -16.46
CA PRO A 67 4.35 5.56 -15.09
C PRO A 67 2.90 5.43 -14.58
N GLN A 68 2.09 6.48 -14.79
CA GLN A 68 0.70 6.58 -14.34
C GLN A 68 -0.01 7.75 -15.04
N LEU A 69 -1.34 7.85 -14.89
CA LEU A 69 -2.12 8.98 -15.41
C LEU A 69 -2.71 9.90 -14.33
N VAL A 70 -2.42 9.67 -13.06
CA VAL A 70 -2.91 10.50 -11.95
C VAL A 70 -2.16 11.83 -11.91
N SER A 71 -0.88 11.83 -12.26
CA SER A 71 -0.07 13.05 -12.29
C SER A 71 -0.43 13.95 -13.48
N GLU A 72 -0.57 15.26 -13.23
CA GLU A 72 -0.89 16.28 -14.24
C GLU A 72 0.01 16.18 -15.48
N LYS A 73 1.33 16.10 -15.27
CA LYS A 73 2.33 16.04 -16.35
C LYS A 73 2.09 14.90 -17.33
N TYR A 74 1.75 13.70 -16.82
CA TYR A 74 1.50 12.53 -17.66
C TYR A 74 0.10 12.57 -18.28
N ALA A 75 -0.92 13.04 -17.54
CA ALA A 75 -2.28 13.16 -18.05
C ALA A 75 -2.37 14.17 -19.19
N VAL A 76 -1.79 15.36 -19.03
CA VAL A 76 -1.78 16.42 -20.07
C VAL A 76 -1.00 15.96 -21.30
N PHE A 77 0.20 15.40 -21.08
CA PHE A 77 1.03 14.83 -22.15
C PHE A 77 0.29 13.74 -22.93
N PHE A 78 -0.31 12.77 -22.26
CA PHE A 78 -1.05 11.69 -22.92
C PHE A 78 -2.29 12.19 -23.67
N ASN A 79 -3.03 13.14 -23.10
CA ASN A 79 -4.18 13.73 -23.78
C ASN A 79 -3.77 14.44 -25.07
N SER A 80 -2.63 15.13 -25.06
CA SER A 80 -2.07 15.79 -26.24
C SER A 80 -1.62 14.77 -27.30
N LEU A 81 -0.90 13.70 -26.89
CA LEU A 81 -0.56 12.58 -27.78
C LEU A 81 -1.82 12.02 -28.47
N ARG A 82 -2.86 11.73 -27.68
CA ARG A 82 -4.12 11.17 -28.18
C ARG A 82 -4.81 12.10 -29.19
N GLN A 83 -4.81 13.42 -28.92
CA GLN A 83 -5.38 14.41 -29.84
C GLN A 83 -4.57 14.49 -31.13
N SER A 84 -3.25 14.47 -31.06
CA SER A 84 -2.39 14.49 -32.23
C SER A 84 -2.53 13.21 -33.09
N ILE A 85 -2.52 12.02 -32.44
CA ILE A 85 -2.72 10.73 -33.13
C ILE A 85 -4.06 10.68 -33.88
N ALA A 86 -5.11 11.33 -33.37
CA ALA A 86 -6.42 11.36 -34.01
C ALA A 86 -6.39 12.00 -35.39
N HIS A 87 -5.36 12.77 -35.75
CA HIS A 87 -5.18 13.33 -37.09
C HIS A 87 -4.61 12.31 -38.13
N PHE A 88 -4.17 11.13 -37.67
CA PHE A 88 -3.59 10.06 -38.48
C PHE A 88 -4.49 8.79 -38.41
N PRO A 89 -5.50 8.65 -39.32
CA PRO A 89 -6.49 7.55 -39.22
C PRO A 89 -5.91 6.14 -39.32
N GLU A 90 -4.71 5.99 -39.90
CA GLU A 90 -4.00 4.72 -40.05
C GLU A 90 -3.19 4.34 -38.79
N VAL A 91 -3.04 5.29 -37.84
CA VAL A 91 -2.29 5.10 -36.60
C VAL A 91 -3.22 4.63 -35.48
N THR A 92 -2.82 3.57 -34.80
CA THR A 92 -3.46 3.08 -33.58
C THR A 92 -2.46 3.06 -32.44
N TYR A 93 -2.92 3.11 -31.20
CA TYR A 93 -2.05 3.04 -30.04
C TYR A 93 -2.64 2.17 -28.94
N ASP A 94 -1.76 1.60 -28.12
CA ASP A 94 -2.10 1.02 -26.82
C ASP A 94 -1.31 1.74 -25.72
N LEU A 95 -1.99 1.99 -24.61
CA LEU A 95 -1.40 2.56 -23.40
C LEU A 95 -1.03 1.45 -22.42
N PHE A 96 0.19 1.50 -21.90
CA PHE A 96 0.72 0.64 -20.86
C PHE A 96 1.15 1.48 -19.67
N LEU A 97 0.78 1.09 -18.47
CA LEU A 97 1.20 1.73 -17.23
C LEU A 97 2.28 0.87 -16.56
N THR A 98 3.42 1.51 -16.25
CA THR A 98 4.58 0.82 -15.67
C THR A 98 4.58 0.88 -14.14
N ASP A 99 3.74 1.75 -13.55
CA ASP A 99 3.72 2.08 -12.11
C ASP A 99 5.11 2.46 -11.56
N ASP A 100 5.98 2.93 -12.45
CA ASP A 100 7.37 3.30 -12.17
C ASP A 100 8.25 2.15 -11.64
N LEU A 101 7.91 0.90 -12.02
CA LEU A 101 8.57 -0.33 -11.60
C LEU A 101 9.34 -0.95 -12.76
N GLU A 102 10.66 -1.16 -12.57
CA GLU A 102 11.53 -1.78 -13.59
C GLU A 102 11.03 -3.18 -14.01
N THR A 103 10.57 -3.98 -13.06
CA THR A 103 10.06 -5.34 -13.34
C THR A 103 8.83 -5.29 -14.22
N THR A 104 7.89 -4.40 -13.94
CA THR A 104 6.68 -4.21 -14.75
C THR A 104 7.03 -3.72 -16.16
N GLU A 105 7.95 -2.76 -16.26
CA GLU A 105 8.39 -2.23 -17.55
C GLU A 105 9.05 -3.31 -18.40
N LEU A 106 9.94 -4.14 -17.84
CA LEU A 106 10.57 -5.27 -18.54
C LEU A 106 9.55 -6.31 -19.05
N GLU A 107 8.55 -6.65 -18.23
CA GLU A 107 7.46 -7.54 -18.66
C GLU A 107 6.63 -6.96 -19.80
N LEU A 108 6.34 -5.64 -19.72
CA LEU A 108 5.61 -4.92 -20.78
C LEU A 108 6.42 -4.86 -22.07
N LEU A 109 7.74 -4.65 -22.01
CA LEU A 109 8.60 -4.68 -23.19
C LEU A 109 8.53 -6.02 -23.92
N GLN A 110 8.50 -7.14 -23.20
CA GLN A 110 8.31 -8.47 -23.83
C GLN A 110 6.95 -8.60 -24.51
N LYS A 111 5.88 -8.09 -23.90
CA LYS A 111 4.54 -8.05 -24.52
C LYS A 111 4.50 -7.17 -25.77
N ILE A 112 5.16 -6.01 -25.72
CA ILE A 112 5.26 -5.08 -26.84
C ILE A 112 6.06 -5.70 -27.99
N ALA A 113 7.18 -6.35 -27.71
CA ALA A 113 7.98 -7.05 -28.71
C ALA A 113 7.16 -8.11 -29.48
N ALA A 114 6.24 -8.79 -28.81
CA ALA A 114 5.32 -9.75 -29.42
C ALA A 114 4.10 -9.09 -30.11
N GLY A 115 3.80 -7.83 -29.79
CA GLY A 115 2.56 -7.13 -30.18
C GLY A 115 2.55 -6.47 -31.55
N GLY A 116 3.69 -6.46 -32.28
CA GLY A 116 3.80 -5.90 -33.63
C GLY A 116 3.75 -4.37 -33.68
N TYR A 117 4.16 -3.69 -32.62
CA TYR A 117 4.29 -2.24 -32.58
C TYR A 117 5.45 -1.77 -33.46
N LYS A 118 5.26 -0.64 -34.13
CA LYS A 118 6.25 -0.04 -35.00
C LYS A 118 7.02 1.09 -34.35
N GLN A 119 6.41 1.72 -33.36
CA GLN A 119 7.02 2.81 -32.61
C GLN A 119 6.67 2.71 -31.14
N VAL A 120 7.50 3.28 -30.29
CA VAL A 120 7.33 3.31 -28.83
C VAL A 120 7.58 4.72 -28.32
N ILE A 121 6.69 5.20 -27.48
CA ILE A 121 6.82 6.41 -26.69
C ILE A 121 6.90 5.99 -25.24
N THR A 122 7.94 6.39 -24.50
CA THR A 122 8.14 5.90 -23.14
C THR A 122 8.66 6.98 -22.19
N VAL A 123 8.12 6.98 -20.97
CA VAL A 123 8.75 7.58 -19.79
C VAL A 123 9.34 6.40 -18.98
N SER A 124 10.57 6.03 -19.30
CA SER A 124 11.21 4.83 -18.79
C SER A 124 11.70 4.98 -17.35
N CYS A 125 11.58 3.93 -16.54
CA CYS A 125 12.29 3.78 -15.27
C CYS A 125 13.62 2.99 -15.40
N LEU A 126 13.91 2.46 -16.60
CA LEU A 126 15.17 1.77 -16.88
C LEU A 126 16.30 2.75 -17.15
N ASN A 127 17.50 2.45 -16.68
CA ASN A 127 18.65 3.33 -16.77
C ASN A 127 19.44 3.23 -18.09
N ASP A 128 19.15 2.26 -18.96
CA ASP A 128 19.85 2.04 -20.24
C ASP A 128 18.87 1.77 -21.39
N ALA A 129 18.91 2.63 -22.42
CA ALA A 129 18.07 2.51 -23.62
C ALA A 129 18.40 1.25 -24.45
N ASN A 130 19.58 0.66 -24.31
CA ASN A 130 19.93 -0.58 -25.00
C ASN A 130 18.97 -1.73 -24.64
N ILE A 131 18.42 -1.74 -23.44
CA ILE A 131 17.41 -2.74 -23.04
C ILE A 131 16.20 -2.70 -23.98
N TYR A 132 15.75 -1.51 -24.35
CA TYR A 132 14.67 -1.31 -25.32
C TYR A 132 15.05 -1.78 -26.71
N PHE A 133 16.25 -1.36 -27.20
CA PHE A 133 16.70 -1.74 -28.53
C PHE A 133 16.90 -3.26 -28.66
N ASP A 134 17.47 -3.88 -27.65
CA ASP A 134 17.72 -5.32 -27.62
C ASP A 134 16.44 -6.15 -27.50
N THR A 135 15.47 -5.68 -26.71
CA THR A 135 14.21 -6.41 -26.50
C THR A 135 13.27 -6.25 -27.67
N LEU A 136 13.05 -5.02 -28.14
CA LEU A 136 12.05 -4.71 -29.14
C LEU A 136 12.53 -4.93 -30.59
N LYS A 137 13.85 -4.93 -30.81
CA LYS A 137 14.47 -4.97 -32.15
C LYS A 137 13.98 -3.84 -33.06
N LEU A 138 13.63 -2.71 -32.48
CA LEU A 138 13.30 -1.46 -33.17
C LEU A 138 14.56 -0.60 -33.32
N SER A 139 14.58 0.24 -34.37
CA SER A 139 15.64 1.20 -34.53
C SER A 139 15.49 2.32 -33.48
N PRO A 140 16.59 3.02 -33.13
CA PRO A 140 16.53 4.15 -32.20
C PRO A 140 15.57 5.25 -32.63
N SER A 141 15.35 5.45 -33.91
CA SER A 141 14.40 6.41 -34.46
C SER A 141 12.94 6.07 -34.17
N GLN A 142 12.65 4.81 -33.88
CA GLN A 142 11.30 4.32 -33.61
C GLN A 142 10.94 4.38 -32.11
N ILE A 143 11.88 4.80 -31.24
CA ILE A 143 11.67 4.85 -29.78
C ILE A 143 11.93 6.28 -29.29
N ALA A 144 10.90 6.93 -28.77
CA ALA A 144 10.97 8.25 -28.16
C ALA A 144 10.98 8.15 -26.63
N PHE A 145 12.09 8.55 -26.02
CA PHE A 145 12.20 8.67 -24.58
C PHE A 145 11.76 10.07 -24.15
N ILE A 146 10.90 10.13 -23.12
CA ILE A 146 10.27 11.36 -22.66
C ILE A 146 10.66 11.65 -21.22
N TYR A 147 10.99 12.89 -20.88
CA TYR A 147 11.39 13.38 -19.56
C TYR A 147 12.64 12.75 -18.97
N ARG A 148 12.73 11.44 -18.99
CA ARG A 148 13.83 10.64 -18.43
C ARG A 148 14.72 10.20 -19.56
N GLN A 149 16.01 10.45 -19.41
CA GLN A 149 17.02 10.15 -20.41
C GLN A 149 17.88 8.97 -19.93
N PRO A 150 17.52 7.72 -20.27
CA PRO A 150 18.41 6.57 -20.02
C PRO A 150 19.77 6.76 -20.69
N LEU A 151 20.79 6.09 -20.17
CA LEU A 151 22.08 5.99 -20.87
C LEU A 151 21.87 5.45 -22.29
N ASN A 152 22.74 5.81 -23.22
CA ASN A 152 22.68 5.40 -24.63
C ASN A 152 21.40 5.80 -25.39
N THR A 153 20.59 6.73 -24.85
CA THR A 153 19.43 7.28 -25.56
C THR A 153 19.86 8.06 -26.78
N GLN A 154 19.25 7.74 -27.94
CA GLN A 154 19.51 8.46 -29.20
C GLN A 154 18.42 9.48 -29.53
N ARG A 155 17.21 9.30 -29.02
CA ARG A 155 16.08 10.19 -29.26
C ARG A 155 15.36 10.52 -27.96
N PHE A 156 15.48 11.77 -27.55
CA PHE A 156 15.00 12.25 -26.25
C PHE A 156 14.21 13.53 -26.40
N PHE A 157 13.06 13.60 -25.73
CA PHE A 157 12.18 14.76 -25.71
C PHE A 157 11.94 15.21 -24.28
N THR A 158 12.12 16.48 -24.00
CA THR A 158 11.87 17.05 -22.69
C THR A 158 11.49 18.53 -22.79
N LEU A 159 11.06 19.10 -21.68
CA LEU A 159 10.84 20.53 -21.55
C LEU A 159 12.13 21.24 -21.11
N ASP A 160 12.20 22.56 -21.33
CA ASP A 160 13.31 23.37 -20.87
C ASP A 160 13.20 23.65 -19.37
N PHE A 161 13.71 22.71 -18.57
CA PHE A 161 13.80 22.85 -17.12
C PHE A 161 14.81 23.91 -16.68
N ALA A 162 15.78 24.25 -17.51
CA ALA A 162 16.75 25.31 -17.21
C ALA A 162 16.07 26.70 -17.21
N GLN A 163 15.15 26.94 -18.14
CA GLN A 163 14.30 28.13 -18.18
C GLN A 163 13.46 28.25 -16.91
N ALA A 164 12.82 27.14 -16.48
CA ALA A 164 12.01 27.10 -15.26
C ALA A 164 12.86 27.36 -14.00
N ALA A 165 14.03 26.71 -13.89
CA ALA A 165 14.96 26.90 -12.78
C ALA A 165 15.46 28.37 -12.69
N GLU A 166 15.72 29.00 -13.82
CA GLU A 166 16.13 30.41 -13.88
C GLU A 166 15.05 31.33 -13.30
N ALA A 167 13.81 31.21 -13.77
CA ALA A 167 12.69 32.03 -13.31
C ALA A 167 12.37 31.79 -11.81
N ILE A 168 12.41 30.55 -11.36
CA ILE A 168 12.17 30.19 -9.94
C ILE A 168 13.25 30.79 -9.06
N CYS A 169 14.54 30.63 -9.39
CA CYS A 169 15.64 31.11 -8.55
C CYS A 169 15.73 32.64 -8.48
N GLN A 170 15.39 33.35 -9.54
CA GLN A 170 15.26 34.81 -9.52
C GLN A 170 14.16 35.29 -8.56
N GLN A 171 13.05 34.57 -8.47
CA GLN A 171 11.98 34.93 -7.55
C GLN A 171 12.29 34.50 -6.12
N VAL A 172 12.86 33.31 -5.91
CA VAL A 172 13.36 32.86 -4.59
C VAL A 172 14.37 33.85 -4.01
N ALA A 173 15.23 34.47 -4.82
CA ALA A 173 16.17 35.49 -4.37
C ALA A 173 15.47 36.71 -3.74
N LYS A 174 14.29 37.06 -4.23
CA LYS A 174 13.47 38.19 -3.73
C LYS A 174 12.59 37.82 -2.52
N THR A 175 12.43 36.52 -2.25
CA THR A 175 11.58 36.01 -1.20
C THR A 175 12.31 35.97 0.14
N VAL A 176 11.65 36.35 1.22
CA VAL A 176 12.22 36.32 2.58
C VAL A 176 12.41 34.89 3.04
N GLY A 177 13.53 34.57 3.69
CA GLY A 177 13.88 33.25 4.18
C GLY A 177 15.33 32.87 3.92
N LYS A 178 15.88 31.95 4.69
CA LYS A 178 17.28 31.52 4.63
C LYS A 178 17.45 30.07 4.17
N LEU A 179 16.46 29.22 4.43
CA LEU A 179 16.51 27.80 4.09
C LEU A 179 15.48 27.49 3.00
N VAL A 180 15.94 26.87 1.93
CA VAL A 180 15.12 26.45 0.78
C VAL A 180 15.00 24.93 0.79
N GLY A 181 13.78 24.39 0.89
CA GLY A 181 13.48 22.99 0.68
C GLY A 181 13.23 22.69 -0.80
N ILE A 182 13.95 21.76 -1.37
CA ILE A 182 13.80 21.33 -2.76
C ILE A 182 13.19 19.92 -2.74
N PHE A 183 11.98 19.78 -3.28
CA PHE A 183 11.24 18.53 -3.31
C PHE A 183 11.10 18.03 -4.74
N ILE A 184 11.80 16.94 -5.05
CA ILE A 184 11.87 16.36 -6.39
C ILE A 184 11.42 14.89 -6.40
N GLY A 185 11.30 14.32 -7.60
CA GLY A 185 11.11 12.89 -7.82
C GLY A 185 12.34 12.05 -7.49
N ASN A 186 12.30 10.76 -7.84
CA ASN A 186 13.40 9.82 -7.59
C ASN A 186 14.75 10.37 -8.08
N SER A 187 15.75 10.35 -7.19
CA SER A 187 17.10 10.86 -7.46
C SER A 187 17.90 9.99 -8.45
N ASP A 188 17.48 8.77 -8.72
CA ASP A 188 18.16 7.87 -9.64
C ASP A 188 17.96 8.30 -11.11
N TYR A 189 16.92 9.09 -11.38
CA TYR A 189 16.67 9.60 -12.71
C TYR A 189 17.56 10.80 -13.04
N LEU A 190 18.31 10.68 -14.13
CA LEU A 190 19.29 11.69 -14.57
C LEU A 190 18.67 13.10 -14.75
N ASN A 191 17.45 13.19 -15.29
CA ASN A 191 16.76 14.49 -15.45
C ASN A 191 16.46 15.16 -14.10
N ASN A 192 16.15 14.41 -13.05
CA ASN A 192 15.94 14.95 -11.70
C ASN A 192 17.25 15.49 -11.14
N GLN A 193 18.35 14.75 -11.32
CA GLN A 193 19.69 15.22 -10.95
C GLN A 193 20.07 16.49 -11.70
N ILE A 194 19.83 16.55 -13.01
CA ILE A 194 20.10 17.74 -13.82
C ILE A 194 19.29 18.93 -13.31
N PHE A 195 17.99 18.75 -13.05
CA PHE A 195 17.13 19.83 -12.56
C PHE A 195 17.60 20.36 -11.20
N VAL A 196 17.95 19.47 -10.26
CA VAL A 196 18.50 19.88 -8.95
C VAL A 196 19.81 20.64 -9.12
N ASN A 197 20.73 20.14 -9.95
CA ASN A 197 22.00 20.79 -10.20
C ASN A 197 21.80 22.20 -10.81
N GLU A 198 20.87 22.36 -11.75
CA GLU A 198 20.49 23.64 -12.32
C GLU A 198 19.91 24.60 -11.26
N LEU A 199 19.01 24.10 -10.38
CA LEU A 199 18.48 24.88 -9.27
C LEU A 199 19.60 25.32 -8.31
N GLN A 200 20.47 24.41 -7.89
CA GLN A 200 21.55 24.71 -6.94
C GLN A 200 22.57 25.70 -7.52
N HIS A 201 22.95 25.51 -8.78
CA HIS A 201 23.84 26.42 -9.47
C HIS A 201 23.26 27.86 -9.56
N ARG A 202 21.96 27.98 -9.89
CA ARG A 202 21.28 29.27 -9.97
C ARG A 202 20.97 29.87 -8.60
N LEU A 203 20.68 29.07 -7.59
CA LEU A 203 20.56 29.56 -6.21
C LEU A 203 21.87 30.16 -5.72
N LEU A 204 23.01 29.55 -6.01
CA LEU A 204 24.32 30.13 -5.70
C LEU A 204 24.56 31.47 -6.41
N LYS A 205 24.07 31.61 -7.66
CA LYS A 205 24.18 32.83 -8.44
C LYS A 205 23.28 33.96 -7.94
N TYR A 206 21.98 33.65 -7.67
CA TYR A 206 20.97 34.67 -7.37
C TYR A 206 20.67 34.85 -5.87
N ALA A 207 20.92 33.84 -5.06
CA ALA A 207 20.62 33.80 -3.64
C ALA A 207 21.74 33.14 -2.81
N PRO A 208 23.00 33.63 -2.89
CA PRO A 208 24.17 32.96 -2.27
C PRO A 208 24.10 32.85 -0.75
N ASN A 209 23.26 33.63 -0.09
CA ASN A 209 23.06 33.59 1.36
C ASN A 209 21.98 32.60 1.81
N LYS A 210 21.34 31.90 0.87
CA LYS A 210 20.32 30.88 1.18
C LYS A 210 20.93 29.49 1.13
N LYS A 211 20.69 28.71 2.19
CA LYS A 211 21.01 27.28 2.21
C LYS A 211 19.86 26.49 1.56
N ASN A 212 20.16 25.32 1.04
CA ASN A 212 19.11 24.40 0.54
C ASN A 212 19.24 23.02 1.15
N VAL A 213 18.10 22.33 1.25
CA VAL A 213 17.96 20.92 1.59
C VAL A 213 17.11 20.25 0.51
N VAL A 214 17.57 19.12 0.02
CA VAL A 214 16.88 18.36 -1.04
C VAL A 214 16.32 17.11 -0.44
N LEU A 215 15.01 16.85 -0.64
CA LEU A 215 14.39 15.57 -0.43
C LEU A 215 13.87 15.03 -1.76
N CYS A 216 14.12 13.75 -1.96
CA CYS A 216 13.71 13.01 -3.15
C CYS A 216 12.68 11.97 -2.75
N ALA A 217 11.66 11.77 -3.58
CA ALA A 217 10.66 10.75 -3.36
C ALA A 217 10.12 10.22 -4.68
N SER A 218 9.83 8.93 -4.73
CA SER A 218 8.92 8.39 -5.76
C SER A 218 7.56 9.08 -5.67
N ASP A 219 6.75 8.99 -6.71
CA ASP A 219 5.42 9.60 -6.68
C ASP A 219 4.56 9.00 -5.54
N GLU A 220 4.75 7.72 -5.23
CA GLU A 220 4.05 6.99 -4.16
C GLU A 220 4.44 7.46 -2.75
N GLU A 221 5.72 7.76 -2.52
CA GLU A 221 6.23 8.20 -1.22
C GLU A 221 6.07 9.71 -0.99
N SER A 222 5.80 10.48 -2.05
CA SER A 222 5.80 11.94 -2.03
C SER A 222 4.92 12.54 -0.93
N TYR A 223 3.78 11.91 -0.65
CA TYR A 223 2.90 12.37 0.43
C TYR A 223 3.57 12.28 1.81
N LYS A 224 4.21 11.17 2.13
CA LYS A 224 4.90 10.96 3.42
C LYS A 224 6.12 11.87 3.56
N ILE A 225 6.92 11.97 2.50
CA ILE A 225 8.13 12.80 2.46
C ILE A 225 7.79 14.31 2.60
N ALA A 226 6.66 14.76 2.07
CA ALA A 226 6.22 16.14 2.30
C ALA A 226 6.08 16.48 3.80
N PHE A 227 5.59 15.54 4.62
CA PHE A 227 5.51 15.73 6.07
C PHE A 227 6.87 15.67 6.77
N ASP A 228 7.88 15.01 6.18
CA ASP A 228 9.21 14.94 6.76
C ASP A 228 9.91 16.31 6.75
N PHE A 229 9.67 17.15 5.73
CA PHE A 229 10.13 18.55 5.74
C PHE A 229 9.64 19.34 6.97
N PHE A 230 8.39 19.11 7.38
CA PHE A 230 7.80 19.78 8.53
C PHE A 230 8.10 19.10 9.87
N SER A 231 8.84 18.00 9.84
CA SER A 231 9.34 17.27 11.02
C SER A 231 10.83 17.53 11.29
N MET A 232 11.51 18.33 10.45
CA MET A 232 12.92 18.69 10.61
C MET A 232 13.10 19.66 11.79
N GLU A 233 14.30 19.66 12.42
CA GLU A 233 14.67 20.64 13.45
C GLU A 233 14.57 22.07 12.94
N GLN A 234 14.97 22.29 11.69
CA GLN A 234 14.82 23.57 10.99
C GLN A 234 13.99 23.36 9.74
N ILE A 235 12.75 23.81 9.79
CA ILE A 235 11.82 23.75 8.67
C ILE A 235 12.21 24.77 7.61
N PRO A 236 12.19 24.43 6.30
CA PRO A 236 12.47 25.37 5.24
C PRO A 236 11.51 26.57 5.21
N ASP A 237 12.08 27.76 4.98
CA ASP A 237 11.31 29.01 4.87
C ASP A 237 10.66 29.16 3.48
N ILE A 238 11.17 28.42 2.49
CA ILE A 238 10.76 28.49 1.09
C ILE A 238 10.82 27.08 0.53
N PHE A 239 9.86 26.70 -0.33
CA PHE A 239 9.89 25.41 -1.02
C PHE A 239 9.97 25.56 -2.54
N ILE A 240 10.69 24.64 -3.18
CA ILE A 240 10.66 24.40 -4.62
C ILE A 240 10.17 22.96 -4.82
N ALA A 241 9.05 22.79 -5.51
CA ALA A 241 8.46 21.50 -5.83
C ALA A 241 8.56 21.21 -7.32
N GLN A 242 8.96 20.00 -7.70
CA GLN A 242 9.15 19.61 -9.09
C GLN A 242 7.84 19.60 -9.90
N ASP A 243 6.71 19.41 -9.23
CA ASP A 243 5.38 19.36 -9.84
C ASP A 243 4.30 19.89 -8.88
N ILE A 244 3.09 20.02 -9.41
CA ILE A 244 1.97 20.56 -8.66
C ILE A 244 1.46 19.57 -7.58
N GLU A 245 1.62 18.26 -7.77
CA GLU A 245 1.26 17.25 -6.79
C GLU A 245 2.11 17.37 -5.55
N LYS A 246 3.44 17.51 -5.71
CA LYS A 246 4.36 17.73 -4.58
C LYS A 246 4.07 19.05 -3.87
N ALA A 247 3.75 20.11 -4.62
CA ALA A 247 3.32 21.38 -4.03
C ALA A 247 2.04 21.24 -3.20
N ARG A 248 1.07 20.48 -3.67
CA ARG A 248 -0.17 20.16 -2.96
C ARG A 248 0.14 19.39 -1.66
N TYR A 249 1.01 18.39 -1.71
CA TYR A 249 1.41 17.64 -0.52
C TYR A 249 2.15 18.50 0.50
N LEU A 250 3.04 19.39 0.05
CA LEU A 250 3.68 20.37 0.94
C LEU A 250 2.67 21.31 1.59
N THR A 251 1.66 21.77 0.84
CA THR A 251 0.58 22.62 1.38
C THR A 251 -0.23 21.86 2.43
N GLN A 252 -0.57 20.60 2.16
CA GLN A 252 -1.28 19.73 3.11
C GLN A 252 -0.42 19.46 4.35
N ALA A 253 0.85 19.12 4.18
CA ALA A 253 1.78 18.90 5.28
C ALA A 253 1.98 20.16 6.12
N SER A 254 2.10 21.34 5.50
CA SER A 254 2.15 22.63 6.19
C SER A 254 0.88 22.89 7.01
N TYR A 255 -0.28 22.51 6.47
CA TYR A 255 -1.56 22.67 7.17
C TYR A 255 -1.62 21.85 8.46
N PHE A 256 -1.02 20.64 8.48
CA PHE A 256 -0.92 19.78 9.66
C PHE A 256 0.34 20.04 10.50
N GLY A 257 1.35 20.69 9.95
CA GLY A 257 2.61 21.01 10.64
C GLY A 257 2.45 22.15 11.66
N SER A 258 3.54 22.52 12.32
CA SER A 258 3.58 23.52 13.40
C SER A 258 3.63 24.99 12.95
N HIS A 259 3.61 25.26 11.64
CA HIS A 259 3.68 26.62 11.09
C HIS A 259 2.31 27.28 10.97
N ASN A 260 2.19 28.52 11.41
CA ASN A 260 0.96 29.31 11.30
C ASN A 260 0.65 29.72 9.84
N ASP A 261 1.67 29.87 9.01
CA ASP A 261 1.56 30.19 7.59
C ASP A 261 2.33 29.19 6.72
N CYS A 262 1.69 28.79 5.61
CA CYS A 262 2.37 27.96 4.62
C CYS A 262 3.54 28.75 4.03
N PRO A 263 4.78 28.23 4.07
CA PRO A 263 5.90 28.86 3.38
C PRO A 263 5.60 29.01 1.90
N PRO A 264 6.17 30.03 1.21
CA PRO A 264 6.05 30.16 -0.24
C PRO A 264 6.53 28.89 -0.95
N ILE A 265 5.70 28.36 -1.85
CA ILE A 265 6.01 27.18 -2.65
C ILE A 265 6.11 27.59 -4.11
N PHE A 266 7.22 27.22 -4.76
CA PHE A 266 7.44 27.39 -6.18
C PHE A 266 7.33 26.04 -6.87
N ALA A 267 6.40 25.88 -7.83
CA ALA A 267 6.13 24.59 -8.47
C ALA A 267 6.09 24.69 -9.99
N LEU A 268 6.23 23.55 -10.66
CA LEU A 268 6.02 23.41 -12.11
C LEU A 268 4.58 22.92 -12.35
N SER A 269 3.85 23.52 -13.30
CA SER A 269 2.49 23.14 -13.67
C SER A 269 2.19 23.54 -15.10
N ASP A 270 1.34 22.80 -15.84
CA ASP A 270 0.91 23.16 -17.19
C ASP A 270 -0.41 23.96 -17.16
N ASN A 271 -1.29 23.63 -16.25
CA ASN A 271 -2.58 24.26 -16.07
C ASN A 271 -2.57 25.30 -14.94
N ILE A 272 -3.61 26.12 -14.89
CA ILE A 272 -3.86 26.94 -13.70
C ILE A 272 -4.15 25.99 -12.53
N PRO A 273 -3.25 25.88 -11.55
CA PRO A 273 -3.45 24.95 -10.44
C PRO A 273 -4.63 25.39 -9.58
N PRO A 274 -5.22 24.49 -8.78
CA PRO A 274 -6.19 24.88 -7.77
C PRO A 274 -5.60 25.91 -6.83
N VAL A 275 -6.43 26.79 -6.27
CA VAL A 275 -6.00 27.85 -5.36
C VAL A 275 -5.32 27.23 -4.13
N LEU A 276 -3.99 27.40 -4.05
CA LEU A 276 -3.19 26.99 -2.91
C LEU A 276 -2.51 28.23 -2.32
N LYS A 277 -2.64 28.40 -1.00
CA LYS A 277 -2.05 29.56 -0.31
C LYS A 277 -0.51 29.56 -0.46
N GLY A 278 0.05 30.68 -0.90
CA GLY A 278 1.50 30.83 -1.03
C GLY A 278 2.12 30.12 -2.23
N LEU A 279 1.30 29.59 -3.16
CA LEU A 279 1.80 28.94 -4.35
C LEU A 279 2.19 29.93 -5.44
N TYR A 280 3.39 29.79 -5.97
CA TYR A 280 3.89 30.33 -7.21
C TYR A 280 4.15 29.21 -8.18
N TYR A 281 3.66 29.31 -9.41
CA TYR A 281 3.88 28.23 -10.38
C TYR A 281 4.49 28.78 -11.69
N PHE A 282 5.37 27.96 -12.25
CA PHE A 282 5.93 28.19 -13.57
C PHE A 282 5.15 27.33 -14.58
N PRO A 283 4.60 27.94 -15.67
CA PRO A 283 3.80 27.21 -16.62
C PRO A 283 4.69 26.34 -17.52
N MET A 284 4.59 25.04 -17.35
CA MET A 284 5.23 24.04 -18.21
C MET A 284 4.34 23.74 -19.42
N ASN A 285 4.93 23.40 -20.54
CA ASN A 285 4.18 23.16 -21.78
C ASN A 285 4.10 21.66 -22.12
N TYR A 286 3.54 20.87 -21.18
CA TYR A 286 3.40 19.41 -21.36
C TYR A 286 2.54 19.03 -22.57
N ALA A 287 1.55 19.85 -22.90
CA ALA A 287 0.71 19.65 -24.08
C ALA A 287 1.51 19.78 -25.38
N GLN A 288 2.35 20.82 -25.51
CA GLN A 288 3.17 21.02 -26.70
C GLN A 288 4.19 19.88 -26.86
N LEU A 289 4.74 19.39 -25.75
CA LEU A 289 5.65 18.24 -25.77
C LEU A 289 4.98 17.01 -26.46
N GLY A 290 3.71 16.75 -26.15
CA GLY A 290 2.96 15.64 -26.76
C GLY A 290 2.78 15.83 -28.27
N LEU A 291 2.52 17.05 -28.72
CA LEU A 291 2.42 17.37 -30.18
C LEU A 291 3.75 17.14 -30.88
N GLU A 292 4.83 17.72 -30.37
CA GLU A 292 6.19 17.61 -30.93
C GLU A 292 6.67 16.16 -31.06
N VAL A 293 6.34 15.32 -30.09
CA VAL A 293 6.70 13.88 -30.10
C VAL A 293 6.02 13.16 -31.26
N ILE A 294 4.72 13.37 -31.47
CA ILE A 294 3.99 12.72 -32.56
C ILE A 294 4.45 13.26 -33.92
N ASP A 295 4.58 14.57 -34.05
CA ASP A 295 5.03 15.18 -35.29
C ASP A 295 6.41 14.65 -35.71
N ALA A 296 7.34 14.57 -34.78
CA ALA A 296 8.67 14.01 -35.03
C ALA A 296 8.63 12.52 -35.38
N LEU A 297 7.78 11.71 -34.71
CA LEU A 297 7.66 10.28 -35.01
C LEU A 297 7.02 10.01 -36.38
N MET A 298 6.11 10.87 -36.82
CA MET A 298 5.43 10.72 -38.13
C MET A 298 6.27 11.20 -39.29
N GLN A 299 7.08 12.28 -39.12
CA GLN A 299 7.98 12.79 -40.17
C GLN A 299 9.10 11.80 -40.49
N ASP A 300 9.66 11.12 -39.50
CA ASP A 300 10.77 10.17 -39.71
C ASP A 300 10.31 8.80 -40.27
N ALA A 301 9.00 8.58 -40.39
CA ALA A 301 8.48 7.39 -41.08
C ALA A 301 8.76 7.41 -42.60
N ASP A 302 9.04 8.59 -43.16
CA ASP A 302 9.23 8.81 -44.60
C ASP A 302 10.71 9.02 -45.01
N GLU A 303 11.64 9.35 -44.05
CA GLU A 303 13.04 9.64 -44.38
C GLU A 303 14.03 8.75 -43.60
N GLY A 304 14.78 7.96 -44.34
CA GLY A 304 15.57 6.79 -43.84
C GLY A 304 16.92 7.05 -43.18
N GLU A 305 17.33 8.24 -42.75
CA GLU A 305 18.59 8.46 -41.97
C GLU A 305 18.41 9.56 -40.93
N ILE A 306 18.51 9.19 -39.65
CA ILE A 306 18.57 10.13 -38.54
C ILE A 306 20.01 10.31 -38.09
N THR A 307 20.48 11.55 -38.13
CA THR A 307 21.75 11.95 -37.54
C THR A 307 21.66 11.87 -36.00
N ALA A 308 22.64 11.22 -35.39
CA ALA A 308 22.72 10.86 -33.99
C ALA A 308 22.51 12.01 -33.01
N ASN A 309 21.92 11.71 -31.83
CA ASN A 309 21.85 12.55 -30.63
C ASN A 309 21.02 13.84 -30.70
N ASN A 310 19.74 13.75 -31.07
CA ASN A 310 18.84 14.90 -30.98
C ASN A 310 18.01 14.86 -29.70
N ALA A 311 18.50 15.48 -28.63
CA ALA A 311 17.65 15.90 -27.53
C ALA A 311 16.81 17.12 -27.97
N ILE A 312 15.49 16.96 -28.00
CA ILE A 312 14.56 18.02 -28.33
C ILE A 312 14.03 18.63 -27.03
N TYR A 313 14.40 19.90 -26.82
CA TYR A 313 13.97 20.70 -25.68
C TYR A 313 12.80 21.58 -26.11
N VAL A 314 11.60 21.24 -25.69
CA VAL A 314 10.41 22.06 -25.96
C VAL A 314 10.39 23.24 -25.02
N ARG A 315 10.41 24.45 -25.57
CA ARG A 315 10.44 25.69 -24.81
C ARG A 315 9.08 25.96 -24.17
N ASN A 316 9.12 26.44 -22.92
CA ASN A 316 7.93 26.85 -22.20
C ASN A 316 7.42 28.21 -22.74
N GLN A 317 6.10 28.44 -22.67
CA GLN A 317 5.47 29.62 -23.24
C GLN A 317 5.75 30.93 -22.49
N SER A 318 6.14 30.85 -21.22
CA SER A 318 6.33 31.99 -20.34
C SER A 318 7.70 31.93 -19.66
N ASP A 319 8.29 33.10 -19.44
CA ASP A 319 9.50 33.28 -18.60
C ASP A 319 9.13 33.76 -17.18
N HIS A 320 7.86 33.81 -16.83
CA HIS A 320 7.36 34.38 -15.58
C HIS A 320 6.58 33.37 -14.73
N LEU A 321 6.64 33.57 -13.40
CA LEU A 321 5.84 32.82 -12.42
C LEU A 321 4.48 33.51 -12.22
N TYR A 322 3.48 32.69 -11.96
CA TYR A 322 2.13 33.11 -11.61
C TYR A 322 1.83 32.77 -10.15
N THR A 323 0.93 33.52 -9.51
CA THR A 323 0.51 33.30 -8.13
C THR A 323 -0.99 33.45 -7.96
N GLN A 324 -1.51 32.77 -6.96
CA GLN A 324 -2.91 32.92 -6.52
C GLN A 324 -2.93 33.20 -5.01
N THR A 325 -3.69 34.17 -4.55
CA THR A 325 -3.74 34.62 -3.15
C THR A 325 -5.06 34.30 -2.47
N ALA A 326 -5.00 33.78 -1.21
CA ALA A 326 -6.15 33.56 -0.33
C ALA A 326 -5.87 34.10 1.09
N ALA A 327 -6.88 34.60 1.78
CA ALA A 327 -6.78 35.23 3.12
C ALA A 327 -7.11 34.26 4.28
N VAL A 328 -6.53 34.49 5.49
CA VAL A 328 -6.68 33.64 6.68
C VAL A 328 -6.94 34.44 7.95
N ILE A 329 -7.77 33.91 8.86
CA ILE A 329 -8.20 34.50 10.15
C ILE A 329 -7.61 33.65 11.31
N CYS A 330 -7.12 34.29 12.39
CA CYS A 330 -6.58 33.66 13.61
C CYS A 330 -7.42 33.96 14.86
N GLU A 331 -7.54 32.99 15.78
CA GLU A 331 -8.23 33.12 17.10
C GLU A 331 -7.32 32.74 18.28
N ASP A 332 -7.68 33.15 19.51
CA ASP A 332 -6.94 32.92 20.78
C ASP A 332 -7.03 31.44 21.24
N LYS A 333 -5.96 30.91 21.84
CA LYS A 333 -5.78 29.49 22.14
C LYS A 333 -5.55 29.18 23.61
N ALA A 334 -6.05 28.01 24.06
CA ALA A 334 -5.83 27.47 25.41
C ALA A 334 -4.50 26.67 25.48
N ASP A 335 -3.71 26.86 26.53
CA ASP A 335 -2.47 26.07 26.80
C ASP A 335 -2.80 24.85 27.69
N ILE A 336 -3.31 23.79 27.08
CA ILE A 336 -3.76 22.57 27.76
C ILE A 336 -3.01 21.36 27.20
N ASN A 337 -2.68 20.43 28.08
CA ASN A 337 -2.05 19.16 27.72
C ASN A 337 -3.00 17.97 27.94
N LEU A 338 -3.20 17.13 26.94
CA LEU A 338 -3.83 15.81 27.03
C LEU A 338 -2.75 14.72 26.94
N ASN A 339 -2.81 13.71 27.79
CA ASN A 339 -1.90 12.56 27.73
C ASN A 339 -2.63 11.35 27.18
N LEU A 340 -2.16 10.83 26.03
CA LEU A 340 -2.71 9.67 25.36
C LEU A 340 -1.80 8.46 25.54
N LEU A 341 -2.30 7.42 26.23
CA LEU A 341 -1.67 6.11 26.30
C LEU A 341 -1.94 5.33 25.01
N ILE A 342 -0.88 4.92 24.31
CA ILE A 342 -0.99 4.28 23.01
C ILE A 342 0.19 3.33 22.78
N LEU A 343 0.03 2.34 21.87
CA LEU A 343 1.09 1.43 21.46
C LEU A 343 1.78 1.89 20.16
N PRO A 344 3.00 1.41 19.87
CA PRO A 344 3.67 1.69 18.60
C PRO A 344 2.90 1.00 17.46
N SER A 345 2.49 1.78 16.46
CA SER A 345 1.78 1.30 15.28
C SER A 345 1.92 2.30 14.13
N PRO A 346 1.62 1.90 12.87
CA PRO A 346 1.52 2.86 11.77
C PRO A 346 0.52 3.98 12.04
N SER A 347 -0.62 3.70 12.67
CA SER A 347 -1.62 4.70 13.07
C SER A 347 -1.08 5.70 14.10
N THR A 348 -0.26 5.23 15.06
CA THR A 348 0.41 6.12 16.03
C THR A 348 1.40 7.05 15.34
N SER A 349 2.17 6.54 14.38
CA SER A 349 3.13 7.32 13.58
C SER A 349 2.41 8.36 12.72
N ALA A 350 1.30 7.99 12.09
CA ALA A 350 0.46 8.88 11.31
C ALA A 350 -0.17 9.98 12.21
N LEU A 351 -0.76 9.58 13.34
CA LEU A 351 -1.34 10.52 14.30
C LEU A 351 -0.32 11.55 14.78
N LYS A 352 0.91 11.11 15.12
CA LYS A 352 1.99 12.00 15.56
C LYS A 352 2.27 13.12 14.54
N LYS A 353 2.20 12.81 13.24
CA LYS A 353 2.40 13.79 12.15
C LYS A 353 1.23 14.78 12.03
N LEU A 354 0.01 14.40 12.46
CA LEU A 354 -1.20 15.22 12.36
C LEU A 354 -1.47 16.10 13.61
N LEU A 355 -0.96 15.70 14.79
CA LEU A 355 -1.19 16.42 16.05
C LEU A 355 -0.79 17.90 16.04
N PRO A 356 0.25 18.38 15.34
CA PRO A 356 0.56 19.80 15.23
C PRO A 356 -0.59 20.63 14.65
N HIS A 357 -1.40 20.05 13.75
CA HIS A 357 -2.59 20.72 13.23
C HIS A 357 -3.66 20.91 14.31
N PHE A 358 -3.92 19.90 15.14
CA PHE A 358 -4.84 20.01 16.28
C PHE A 358 -4.39 21.08 17.26
N TYR A 359 -3.08 21.09 17.62
CA TYR A 359 -2.53 22.12 18.50
C TYR A 359 -2.69 23.53 17.93
N ARG A 360 -2.45 23.72 16.64
CA ARG A 360 -2.62 25.04 16.02
C ARG A 360 -4.06 25.53 16.02
N GLN A 361 -5.01 24.64 15.84
CA GLN A 361 -6.44 25.00 15.84
C GLN A 361 -6.97 25.32 17.24
N THR A 362 -6.51 24.58 18.26
CA THR A 362 -7.16 24.60 19.59
C THR A 362 -6.26 25.10 20.71
N GLY A 363 -4.93 25.10 20.53
CA GLY A 363 -3.97 25.30 21.62
C GLY A 363 -3.80 24.09 22.54
N ILE A 364 -4.52 22.98 22.28
CA ILE A 364 -4.44 21.76 23.08
C ILE A 364 -3.33 20.88 22.58
N LYS A 365 -2.34 20.58 23.41
CA LYS A 365 -1.25 19.68 23.10
C LYS A 365 -1.62 18.25 23.49
N VAL A 366 -1.41 17.28 22.60
CA VAL A 366 -1.56 15.86 22.89
C VAL A 366 -0.17 15.23 23.01
N ASN A 367 0.15 14.73 24.20
CA ASN A 367 1.39 14.01 24.48
C ASN A 367 1.13 12.51 24.32
N LEU A 368 1.87 11.86 23.41
CA LEU A 368 1.78 10.41 23.18
C LEU A 368 2.71 9.66 24.16
N ALA A 369 2.13 8.88 25.06
CA ALA A 369 2.84 7.92 25.89
C ALA A 369 2.80 6.57 25.18
N ILE A 370 3.88 6.26 24.44
CA ILE A 370 3.97 5.08 23.60
C ILE A 370 4.65 3.95 24.38
N HIS A 371 3.91 2.87 24.63
CA HIS A 371 4.39 1.69 25.33
C HIS A 371 4.08 0.41 24.55
N PRO A 372 4.91 -0.65 24.67
CA PRO A 372 4.58 -1.97 24.13
C PRO A 372 3.23 -2.49 24.63
N ASP A 373 2.59 -3.37 23.87
CA ASP A 373 1.25 -3.85 24.16
C ASP A 373 1.07 -4.46 25.54
N ASP A 374 2.07 -5.24 26.01
CA ASP A 374 2.03 -5.84 27.37
C ASP A 374 2.09 -4.79 28.47
N GLU A 375 2.89 -3.72 28.29
CA GLU A 375 2.96 -2.61 29.24
C GLU A 375 1.67 -1.81 29.24
N VAL A 376 1.08 -1.53 28.06
CA VAL A 376 -0.24 -0.86 27.95
C VAL A 376 -1.28 -1.64 28.74
N TYR A 377 -1.34 -2.98 28.58
CA TYR A 377 -2.28 -3.80 29.32
C TYR A 377 -2.08 -3.73 30.84
N GLN A 378 -0.82 -3.74 31.32
CA GLN A 378 -0.49 -3.60 32.74
C GLN A 378 -0.92 -2.23 33.27
N ILE A 379 -0.63 -1.15 32.54
CA ILE A 379 -1.05 0.21 32.91
C ILE A 379 -2.58 0.31 32.98
N LEU A 380 -3.30 -0.22 31.99
CA LEU A 380 -4.76 -0.23 31.99
C LEU A 380 -5.34 -1.01 33.19
N SER A 381 -4.72 -2.13 33.55
CA SER A 381 -5.15 -2.95 34.71
C SER A 381 -4.96 -2.23 36.05
N GLN A 382 -4.04 -1.28 36.10
CA GLN A 382 -3.69 -0.49 37.30
C GLN A 382 -3.91 1.02 37.07
N LEU A 383 -4.86 1.40 36.22
CA LEU A 383 -5.03 2.77 35.78
C LEU A 383 -5.29 3.76 36.93
N HIS A 384 -5.91 3.30 38.02
CA HIS A 384 -6.09 4.11 39.23
C HIS A 384 -4.77 4.61 39.84
N LEU A 385 -3.64 3.95 39.57
CA LEU A 385 -2.31 4.40 39.93
C LEU A 385 -1.69 5.37 38.93
N HIS A 386 -2.32 5.51 37.75
CA HIS A 386 -1.85 6.32 36.62
C HIS A 386 -2.93 7.32 36.16
N PRO A 387 -3.52 8.15 37.06
CA PRO A 387 -4.68 9.01 36.76
C PRO A 387 -4.35 10.16 35.81
N TYR A 388 -3.11 10.32 35.40
CA TYR A 388 -2.63 11.36 34.49
C TYR A 388 -2.87 11.05 33.00
N TYR A 389 -3.28 9.84 32.65
CA TYR A 389 -3.70 9.55 31.27
C TYR A 389 -5.13 10.01 31.05
N ASP A 390 -5.32 10.84 30.03
CA ASP A 390 -6.62 11.41 29.68
C ASP A 390 -7.34 10.57 28.61
N LEU A 391 -6.57 10.11 27.62
CA LEU A 391 -7.01 9.30 26.48
C LEU A 391 -6.31 7.94 26.52
N LEU A 392 -7.05 6.88 26.17
CA LEU A 392 -6.58 5.49 26.24
C LEU A 392 -6.87 4.76 24.94
N ARG A 393 -5.81 4.28 24.28
CA ARG A 393 -5.97 3.30 23.21
C ARG A 393 -6.03 1.92 23.86
N ILE A 394 -7.14 1.21 23.64
CA ILE A 394 -7.39 -0.13 24.19
C ILE A 394 -7.56 -1.10 23.01
N ASP A 395 -6.87 -2.24 23.05
CA ASP A 395 -7.06 -3.31 22.09
C ASP A 395 -8.49 -3.85 22.15
N MET A 396 -9.08 -4.15 21.00
CA MET A 396 -10.47 -4.57 20.92
C MET A 396 -10.74 -5.88 21.66
N ALA A 397 -9.73 -6.76 21.83
CA ALA A 397 -9.84 -7.96 22.64
C ALA A 397 -10.03 -7.67 24.15
N CYS A 398 -9.50 -6.53 24.60
CA CYS A 398 -9.58 -6.10 26.00
C CYS A 398 -10.67 -5.06 26.24
N PHE A 399 -11.20 -4.43 25.20
CA PHE A 399 -12.08 -3.28 25.31
C PHE A 399 -13.32 -3.55 26.20
N PRO A 400 -14.12 -4.62 25.98
CA PRO A 400 -15.28 -4.86 26.85
C PRO A 400 -14.90 -5.14 28.30
N TRP A 401 -13.72 -5.74 28.54
CA TRP A 401 -13.21 -5.99 29.89
C TRP A 401 -12.91 -4.72 30.68
N PHE A 402 -12.39 -3.68 29.99
CA PHE A 402 -11.98 -2.45 30.61
C PHE A 402 -13.07 -1.36 30.56
N ALA A 403 -13.95 -1.34 29.55
CA ALA A 403 -14.81 -0.22 29.23
C ALA A 403 -15.53 0.38 30.46
N GLU A 404 -16.35 -0.41 31.13
CA GLU A 404 -17.13 0.07 32.28
C GLU A 404 -16.27 0.42 33.50
N ARG A 405 -15.07 -0.13 33.59
CA ARG A 405 -14.16 0.02 34.74
C ARG A 405 -13.36 1.31 34.67
N ILE A 406 -12.85 1.66 33.47
CA ILE A 406 -11.84 2.71 33.33
C ILE A 406 -12.20 3.81 32.33
N LEU A 407 -13.30 3.68 31.55
CA LEU A 407 -13.71 4.69 30.59
C LEU A 407 -14.93 5.49 31.04
N GLN A 408 -15.05 6.69 30.51
CA GLN A 408 -16.26 7.49 30.55
C GLN A 408 -17.16 7.11 29.36
N PRO A 409 -18.49 6.99 29.54
CA PRO A 409 -19.41 6.92 28.42
C PRO A 409 -19.32 8.15 27.52
N LEU A 410 -19.40 7.97 26.19
CA LEU A 410 -19.25 9.07 25.22
C LEU A 410 -20.29 10.19 25.42
N ASP A 411 -21.52 9.86 25.82
CA ASP A 411 -22.59 10.83 26.11
C ASP A 411 -22.30 11.70 27.33
N LYS A 412 -21.37 11.30 28.21
CA LYS A 412 -20.93 12.08 29.37
C LYS A 412 -19.74 12.99 29.06
N ILE A 413 -19.06 12.76 27.93
CA ILE A 413 -17.90 13.55 27.51
C ILE A 413 -18.36 14.82 26.79
N GLY A 414 -19.33 14.71 25.88
CA GLY A 414 -19.85 15.84 25.13
C GLY A 414 -21.13 15.54 24.37
N ASN A 415 -21.97 16.57 24.21
CA ASN A 415 -23.23 16.46 23.48
C ASN A 415 -23.01 16.18 22.00
N GLY A 416 -23.64 15.11 21.48
CA GLY A 416 -23.53 14.70 20.07
C GLY A 416 -22.20 14.04 19.68
N LEU A 417 -21.37 13.64 20.66
CA LEU A 417 -20.17 12.84 20.36
C LEU A 417 -20.52 11.48 19.78
N THR A 418 -21.63 10.89 20.23
CA THR A 418 -22.16 9.64 19.68
C THR A 418 -22.56 9.76 18.21
N ASP A 419 -22.86 10.98 17.72
CA ASP A 419 -23.17 11.18 16.29
C ASP A 419 -21.97 10.92 15.38
N LEU A 420 -20.75 11.07 15.90
CA LEU A 420 -19.53 10.71 15.16
C LEU A 420 -19.45 9.22 14.85
N LEU A 421 -20.15 8.36 15.60
CA LEU A 421 -20.23 6.92 15.30
C LEU A 421 -20.93 6.65 13.97
N ASN A 422 -21.77 7.58 13.48
CA ASN A 422 -22.41 7.47 12.16
C ASN A 422 -21.40 7.46 11.00
N ASN A 423 -20.14 7.83 11.24
CA ASN A 423 -19.07 7.68 10.28
C ASN A 423 -18.65 6.21 10.08
N PHE A 424 -19.13 5.29 10.90
CA PHE A 424 -18.79 3.87 10.87
C PHE A 424 -20.03 3.01 10.64
N SER A 425 -19.84 1.82 10.06
CA SER A 425 -20.92 0.85 9.87
C SER A 425 -21.49 0.38 11.22
N LEU A 426 -22.76 -0.01 11.25
CA LEU A 426 -23.39 -0.56 12.47
C LEU A 426 -22.60 -1.74 13.08
N PRO A 427 -22.12 -2.74 12.30
CA PRO A 427 -21.30 -3.79 12.88
C PRO A 427 -20.00 -3.27 13.53
N THR A 428 -19.35 -2.27 12.92
CA THR A 428 -18.15 -1.64 13.51
C THR A 428 -18.49 -0.93 14.81
N GLN A 429 -19.58 -0.16 14.86
CA GLN A 429 -20.04 0.50 16.09
C GLN A 429 -20.30 -0.52 17.21
N GLN A 430 -21.00 -1.62 16.91
CA GLN A 430 -21.31 -2.67 17.87
C GLN A 430 -20.07 -3.34 18.46
N LYS A 431 -19.05 -3.56 17.63
CA LYS A 431 -17.84 -4.32 18.02
C LYS A 431 -16.77 -3.45 18.68
N PHE A 432 -16.67 -2.17 18.27
CA PHE A 432 -15.58 -1.28 18.67
C PHE A 432 -16.00 -0.10 19.54
N SER A 433 -17.30 0.07 19.81
CA SER A 433 -17.76 1.24 20.58
C SER A 433 -18.70 0.90 21.71
N LEU A 434 -19.54 -0.13 21.53
CA LEU A 434 -20.63 -0.44 22.45
C LEU A 434 -20.28 -1.59 23.41
N VAL A 435 -20.51 -1.36 24.69
CA VAL A 435 -20.56 -2.39 25.73
C VAL A 435 -21.87 -2.26 26.49
N ASN A 436 -22.66 -3.32 26.58
CA ASN A 436 -24.00 -3.30 27.18
C ASN A 436 -24.90 -2.16 26.65
N ASN A 437 -24.87 -1.91 25.34
CA ASN A 437 -25.57 -0.83 24.64
C ASN A 437 -25.18 0.60 25.04
N VAL A 438 -24.07 0.77 25.76
CA VAL A 438 -23.50 2.08 26.08
C VAL A 438 -22.24 2.28 25.26
N ALA A 439 -22.11 3.44 24.61
CA ALA A 439 -20.92 3.80 23.85
C ALA A 439 -19.82 4.34 24.78
N TYR A 440 -18.67 3.63 24.86
CA TYR A 440 -17.54 4.01 25.71
C TYR A 440 -16.32 4.51 24.94
N ALA A 441 -16.22 4.15 23.67
CA ALA A 441 -15.05 4.49 22.88
C ALA A 441 -15.38 4.67 21.40
N MET A 442 -14.47 5.30 20.68
CA MET A 442 -14.50 5.42 19.22
C MET A 442 -13.60 4.37 18.57
N PRO A 443 -13.98 3.77 17.41
CA PRO A 443 -13.09 2.89 16.67
C PRO A 443 -11.80 3.63 16.29
N PHE A 444 -10.65 3.05 16.62
CA PHE A 444 -9.34 3.57 16.23
C PHE A 444 -8.48 2.41 15.73
N ASP A 445 -7.86 2.56 14.58
CA ASP A 445 -7.06 1.55 13.91
C ASP A 445 -7.73 0.14 13.77
N ALA A 446 -9.06 0.08 13.69
CA ALA A 446 -9.81 -1.16 13.53
C ALA A 446 -9.34 -1.94 12.29
N SER A 447 -9.15 -3.25 12.43
CA SER A 447 -8.49 -4.10 11.45
C SER A 447 -9.15 -5.47 11.36
N ALA A 448 -8.97 -6.16 10.23
CA ALA A 448 -9.33 -7.57 10.04
C ALA A 448 -8.18 -8.31 9.35
N GLN A 449 -8.12 -9.62 9.56
CA GLN A 449 -7.21 -10.47 8.81
C GLN A 449 -7.69 -10.63 7.37
N LEU A 450 -6.75 -10.63 6.42
CA LEU A 450 -6.95 -10.92 5.01
C LEU A 450 -5.94 -11.97 4.56
N LEU A 451 -6.26 -12.68 3.48
CA LEU A 451 -5.34 -13.52 2.76
C LEU A 451 -4.68 -12.69 1.65
N PHE A 452 -3.36 -12.55 1.71
CA PHE A 452 -2.52 -12.01 0.65
C PHE A 452 -1.83 -13.15 -0.07
N TYR A 453 -1.73 -13.08 -1.39
CA TYR A 453 -1.17 -14.15 -2.21
C TYR A 453 -0.45 -13.60 -3.45
N ARG A 454 0.43 -14.36 -4.00
CA ARG A 454 1.20 -14.06 -5.21
C ARG A 454 0.37 -14.40 -6.47
N LYS A 455 -0.29 -13.39 -7.06
CA LYS A 455 -1.08 -13.55 -8.31
C LYS A 455 -0.30 -14.21 -9.43
N ASP A 456 0.96 -13.81 -9.60
CA ASP A 456 1.83 -14.32 -10.63
C ASP A 456 2.05 -15.83 -10.51
N LEU A 457 2.14 -16.38 -9.29
CA LEU A 457 2.25 -17.82 -9.05
C LEU A 457 0.94 -18.55 -9.31
N PHE A 458 -0.17 -17.98 -8.87
CA PHE A 458 -1.50 -18.57 -9.05
C PHE A 458 -1.99 -18.51 -10.50
N GLU A 459 -1.45 -17.59 -11.31
CA GLU A 459 -1.75 -17.46 -12.73
C GLU A 459 -0.78 -18.21 -13.63
N ASP A 460 0.33 -18.72 -13.09
CA ASP A 460 1.36 -19.46 -13.85
C ASP A 460 0.79 -20.75 -14.43
N PRO A 461 0.82 -20.97 -15.75
CA PRO A 461 0.24 -22.16 -16.37
C PRO A 461 0.95 -23.46 -16.01
N ILE A 462 2.24 -23.39 -15.68
CA ILE A 462 3.04 -24.57 -15.29
C ILE A 462 2.63 -24.97 -13.87
N LEU A 463 2.63 -24.02 -12.94
CA LEU A 463 2.23 -24.28 -11.55
C LEU A 463 0.78 -24.79 -11.46
N LYS A 464 -0.15 -24.19 -12.23
CA LYS A 464 -1.52 -24.69 -12.33
C LYS A 464 -1.59 -26.15 -12.80
N ARG A 465 -0.79 -26.48 -13.79
CA ARG A 465 -0.77 -27.85 -14.32
C ARG A 465 -0.14 -28.83 -13.34
N MET A 466 0.99 -28.48 -12.72
CA MET A 466 1.65 -29.29 -11.69
C MET A 466 0.73 -29.54 -10.50
N TYR A 467 0.03 -28.51 -10.03
CA TYR A 467 -0.93 -28.63 -8.93
C TYR A 467 -2.07 -29.59 -9.30
N TYR A 468 -2.62 -29.43 -10.52
CA TYR A 468 -3.69 -30.31 -11.01
C TYR A 468 -3.22 -31.77 -11.14
N GLU A 469 -2.04 -32.02 -11.68
CA GLU A 469 -1.49 -33.39 -11.80
C GLU A 469 -1.26 -34.04 -10.44
N LYS A 470 -0.90 -33.25 -9.43
CA LYS A 470 -0.68 -33.76 -8.07
C LYS A 470 -1.98 -33.98 -7.30
N THR A 471 -2.93 -33.07 -7.38
CA THR A 471 -4.10 -33.04 -6.48
C THR A 471 -5.42 -33.39 -7.17
N GLY A 472 -5.48 -33.32 -8.50
CA GLY A 472 -6.72 -33.42 -9.28
C GLY A 472 -7.57 -32.13 -9.26
N ASN A 473 -7.16 -31.10 -8.52
CA ASN A 473 -7.87 -29.84 -8.37
C ASN A 473 -7.17 -28.69 -9.12
N GLU A 474 -7.91 -27.63 -9.44
CA GLU A 474 -7.33 -26.42 -10.01
C GLU A 474 -6.61 -25.59 -8.93
N LEU A 475 -5.46 -24.99 -9.27
CA LEU A 475 -4.78 -24.03 -8.40
C LEU A 475 -5.57 -22.72 -8.43
N THR A 476 -6.32 -22.48 -7.39
CA THR A 476 -7.13 -21.28 -7.15
C THR A 476 -6.82 -20.67 -5.79
N VAL A 477 -7.24 -19.43 -5.58
CA VAL A 477 -7.14 -18.78 -4.26
C VAL A 477 -7.98 -19.57 -3.27
N PRO A 478 -7.42 -20.06 -2.15
CA PRO A 478 -8.11 -20.96 -1.24
C PRO A 478 -9.26 -20.29 -0.50
N ALA A 479 -10.44 -20.88 -0.55
CA ALA A 479 -11.64 -20.46 0.17
C ALA A 479 -11.85 -21.20 1.50
N THR A 480 -11.19 -22.35 1.68
CA THR A 480 -11.23 -23.17 2.91
C THR A 480 -9.82 -23.41 3.45
N PHE A 481 -9.70 -23.77 4.72
CA PHE A 481 -8.38 -24.12 5.29
C PHE A 481 -7.83 -25.42 4.71
N GLU A 482 -8.66 -26.37 4.32
CA GLU A 482 -8.21 -27.56 3.61
C GLU A 482 -7.55 -27.20 2.26
N GLU A 483 -8.17 -26.30 1.48
CA GLU A 483 -7.54 -25.80 0.25
C GLU A 483 -6.28 -24.99 0.53
N TYR A 484 -6.28 -24.18 1.59
CA TYR A 484 -5.10 -23.40 1.99
C TYR A 484 -3.92 -24.30 2.36
N ASP A 485 -4.15 -25.37 3.12
CA ASP A 485 -3.11 -26.31 3.52
C ASP A 485 -2.59 -27.10 2.31
N ASN A 486 -3.47 -27.53 1.41
CA ASN A 486 -3.08 -28.22 0.17
C ASN A 486 -2.20 -27.31 -0.73
N VAL A 487 -2.57 -26.05 -0.87
CA VAL A 487 -1.78 -25.07 -1.64
C VAL A 487 -0.47 -24.77 -0.92
N THR A 488 -0.49 -24.60 0.40
CA THR A 488 0.72 -24.39 1.21
C THR A 488 1.68 -25.54 1.03
N GLN A 489 1.23 -26.78 1.20
CA GLN A 489 2.04 -27.98 1.03
C GLN A 489 2.64 -28.07 -0.38
N PHE A 490 1.84 -27.79 -1.40
CA PHE A 490 2.32 -27.80 -2.78
C PHE A 490 3.50 -26.85 -2.99
N PHE A 491 3.39 -25.59 -2.58
CA PHE A 491 4.48 -24.63 -2.77
C PHE A 491 5.70 -24.95 -1.91
N THR A 492 5.50 -25.41 -0.68
CA THR A 492 6.59 -25.81 0.22
C THR A 492 7.41 -26.97 -0.35
N GLU A 493 6.76 -28.01 -0.87
CA GLU A 493 7.45 -29.11 -1.53
C GLU A 493 8.21 -28.67 -2.79
N GLN A 494 7.63 -27.73 -3.57
CA GLN A 494 8.31 -27.18 -4.74
C GLN A 494 9.55 -26.35 -4.35
N HIS A 495 9.53 -25.73 -3.17
CA HIS A 495 10.68 -25.02 -2.59
C HIS A 495 11.77 -26.03 -2.18
N GLU A 496 11.42 -27.12 -1.47
CA GLU A 496 12.33 -28.13 -0.96
C GLU A 496 13.00 -28.98 -2.06
N GLU A 497 12.32 -29.24 -3.18
CA GLU A 497 12.83 -29.98 -4.33
C GLU A 497 13.98 -29.28 -5.07
N GLY A 498 14.50 -28.18 -4.51
CA GLY A 498 15.73 -27.53 -4.99
C GLY A 498 15.54 -26.56 -6.15
N GLN A 499 14.33 -26.17 -6.45
CA GLN A 499 14.06 -25.03 -7.32
C GLN A 499 14.26 -23.72 -6.54
N LEU A 500 15.50 -23.33 -6.31
CA LEU A 500 15.99 -22.23 -5.48
C LEU A 500 15.30 -20.85 -5.65
N ASN A 501 14.42 -20.71 -6.64
CA ASN A 501 13.68 -19.47 -6.92
C ASN A 501 12.17 -19.59 -6.64
N ARG A 502 11.70 -20.67 -5.99
CA ARG A 502 10.28 -20.81 -5.65
C ARG A 502 10.05 -20.48 -4.17
N PRO A 503 9.02 -19.70 -3.83
CA PRO A 503 8.73 -19.35 -2.45
C PRO A 503 8.18 -20.56 -1.66
N MET A 504 8.32 -20.52 -0.34
CA MET A 504 7.56 -21.34 0.60
C MET A 504 6.06 -21.09 0.44
N GLY A 505 5.22 -22.06 0.80
CA GLY A 505 3.77 -21.91 0.69
C GLY A 505 3.21 -20.79 1.56
N ALA A 506 3.51 -20.86 2.86
CA ALA A 506 3.09 -19.87 3.86
C ALA A 506 4.00 -19.91 5.08
N SER A 507 3.80 -19.00 6.03
CA SER A 507 4.47 -18.99 7.33
C SER A 507 3.48 -19.05 8.49
N THR A 508 3.95 -19.53 9.65
CA THR A 508 3.23 -19.52 10.92
C THR A 508 4.08 -18.82 11.97
N THR A 509 3.49 -17.90 12.76
CA THR A 509 4.21 -17.12 13.77
C THR A 509 4.01 -17.69 15.16
N LEU A 510 5.10 -18.13 15.81
CA LEU A 510 5.09 -18.89 17.08
C LEU A 510 5.64 -18.15 18.30
N GLY A 511 6.13 -16.92 18.15
CA GLY A 511 6.91 -16.22 19.19
C GLY A 511 6.11 -15.73 20.41
N SER A 512 4.78 -15.86 20.43
CA SER A 512 3.98 -15.57 21.63
C SER A 512 2.70 -16.41 21.70
N ALA A 513 2.22 -16.66 22.91
CA ALA A 513 0.98 -17.41 23.15
C ALA A 513 -0.25 -16.76 22.46
N GLY A 514 -0.34 -15.42 22.48
CA GLY A 514 -1.44 -14.72 21.81
C GLY A 514 -1.47 -14.92 20.31
N LEU A 515 -0.31 -14.96 19.64
CA LEU A 515 -0.21 -15.22 18.21
C LEU A 515 -0.62 -16.65 17.86
N ILE A 516 -0.12 -17.63 18.61
CA ILE A 516 -0.49 -19.06 18.46
C ILE A 516 -1.99 -19.22 18.61
N ALA A 517 -2.58 -18.61 19.65
CA ALA A 517 -4.03 -18.65 19.87
C ALA A 517 -4.80 -18.00 18.68
N THR A 518 -4.30 -16.88 18.17
CA THR A 518 -4.95 -16.18 17.04
C THR A 518 -4.99 -17.07 15.80
N GLU A 519 -3.91 -17.76 15.46
CA GLU A 519 -3.85 -18.62 14.26
C GLU A 519 -4.74 -19.87 14.44
N TYR A 520 -4.72 -20.50 15.62
CA TYR A 520 -5.60 -21.60 15.95
C TYR A 520 -7.08 -21.21 15.92
N LEU A 521 -7.43 -20.10 16.58
CA LEU A 521 -8.83 -19.62 16.65
C LEU A 521 -9.38 -19.21 15.30
N LEU A 522 -8.54 -18.72 14.38
CA LEU A 522 -8.98 -18.42 13.02
C LEU A 522 -9.53 -19.68 12.32
N ARG A 523 -8.86 -20.82 12.43
CA ARG A 523 -9.32 -22.11 11.91
C ARG A 523 -10.56 -22.60 12.66
N TYR A 524 -10.56 -22.46 13.99
CA TYR A 524 -11.68 -22.87 14.83
C TYR A 524 -12.97 -22.12 14.47
N TYR A 525 -12.89 -20.80 14.27
CA TYR A 525 -14.03 -20.00 13.85
C TYR A 525 -14.48 -20.31 12.42
N ALA A 526 -13.56 -20.57 11.52
CA ALA A 526 -13.87 -20.94 10.13
C ALA A 526 -14.71 -22.24 10.03
N LYS A 527 -14.50 -23.17 10.95
CA LYS A 527 -15.30 -24.42 11.07
C LYS A 527 -16.57 -24.25 11.93
N GLY A 528 -16.95 -23.02 12.28
CA GLY A 528 -18.15 -22.71 13.05
C GLY A 528 -17.98 -22.82 14.57
N GLY A 529 -16.77 -23.06 15.06
CA GLY A 529 -16.46 -23.02 16.49
C GLY A 529 -16.75 -21.64 17.10
N ARG A 530 -17.06 -21.61 18.39
CA ARG A 530 -17.26 -20.39 19.18
C ARG A 530 -16.67 -20.61 20.56
N LEU A 531 -15.93 -19.61 21.02
CA LEU A 531 -15.33 -19.63 22.36
C LEU A 531 -16.39 -19.44 23.43
N ILE A 532 -17.37 -18.55 23.15
CA ILE A 532 -18.53 -18.35 24.01
C ILE A 532 -19.72 -19.15 23.45
N GLY A 533 -20.02 -20.29 24.05
CA GLY A 533 -21.15 -21.11 23.66
C GLY A 533 -22.51 -20.56 24.14
N SER A 534 -23.59 -21.26 23.78
CA SER A 534 -24.99 -20.88 24.13
C SER A 534 -25.27 -20.80 25.63
N ASN A 535 -24.44 -21.44 26.45
CA ASN A 535 -24.51 -21.38 27.91
C ASN A 535 -23.72 -20.21 28.54
N ASN A 536 -23.12 -19.33 27.72
CA ASN A 536 -22.27 -18.22 28.14
C ASN A 536 -21.03 -18.61 28.98
N ILE A 537 -20.58 -19.86 28.84
CA ILE A 537 -19.35 -20.35 29.46
C ILE A 537 -18.25 -20.38 28.39
N PRO A 538 -17.11 -19.70 28.62
CA PRO A 538 -16.00 -19.77 27.68
C PRO A 538 -15.39 -21.17 27.68
N ARG A 539 -15.32 -21.79 26.50
CA ARG A 539 -14.71 -23.10 26.33
C ARG A 539 -14.41 -23.42 24.87
N LEU A 540 -13.44 -24.26 24.64
CA LEU A 540 -13.22 -24.93 23.37
C LEU A 540 -14.06 -26.21 23.33
N ALA A 541 -14.96 -26.33 22.36
CA ALA A 541 -15.91 -27.43 22.27
C ALA A 541 -15.30 -28.65 21.58
N MET A 542 -15.28 -29.81 22.28
CA MET A 542 -14.90 -31.09 21.67
C MET A 542 -16.10 -31.67 20.87
N PRO A 543 -15.86 -32.46 19.79
CA PRO A 543 -14.53 -32.89 19.28
C PRO A 543 -13.84 -31.84 18.42
N LEU A 544 -14.56 -30.83 17.92
CA LEU A 544 -14.07 -29.83 16.96
C LEU A 544 -12.73 -29.19 17.40
N ALA A 545 -12.59 -28.85 18.67
CA ALA A 545 -11.38 -28.23 19.18
C ALA A 545 -10.14 -29.12 19.02
N GLY A 546 -10.28 -30.43 19.25
CA GLY A 546 -9.23 -31.41 19.04
C GLY A 546 -8.88 -31.58 17.56
N GLU A 547 -9.88 -31.72 16.70
CA GLU A 547 -9.71 -31.81 15.23
C GLU A 547 -8.95 -30.60 14.67
N ILE A 548 -9.33 -29.40 15.08
CA ILE A 548 -8.63 -28.18 14.66
C ILE A 548 -7.20 -28.09 15.20
N LEU A 549 -6.96 -28.61 16.40
CA LEU A 549 -5.59 -28.64 16.94
C LEU A 549 -4.72 -29.64 16.16
N GLU A 550 -5.24 -30.76 15.72
CA GLU A 550 -4.53 -31.68 14.81
C GLU A 550 -4.22 -31.01 13.46
N GLU A 551 -5.21 -30.35 12.84
CA GLU A 551 -5.00 -29.59 11.59
C GLU A 551 -3.93 -28.52 11.76
N TYR A 552 -3.94 -27.78 12.87
CA TYR A 552 -2.94 -26.75 13.17
C TYR A 552 -1.53 -27.33 13.34
N LEU A 553 -1.40 -28.47 14.03
CA LEU A 553 -0.12 -29.15 14.18
C LEU A 553 0.42 -29.67 12.83
N GLN A 554 -0.48 -30.17 11.96
CA GLN A 554 -0.10 -30.56 10.59
C GLN A 554 0.38 -29.35 9.79
N GLN A 555 -0.29 -28.19 9.92
CA GLN A 555 0.15 -26.95 9.29
C GLN A 555 1.58 -26.58 9.69
N LEU A 556 1.96 -26.71 10.96
CA LEU A 556 3.32 -26.40 11.41
C LEU A 556 4.40 -27.22 10.71
N SER A 557 4.06 -28.39 10.16
CA SER A 557 5.00 -29.24 9.40
C SER A 557 5.20 -28.81 7.95
N ILE A 558 4.29 -27.99 7.41
CA ILE A 558 4.29 -27.54 6.01
C ILE A 558 4.50 -26.03 5.83
N THR A 559 4.65 -25.27 6.92
CA THR A 559 4.89 -23.83 6.90
C THR A 559 6.27 -23.46 7.40
N GLU A 560 6.75 -22.26 7.03
CA GLU A 560 7.90 -21.66 7.68
C GLU A 560 7.51 -21.20 9.08
N ASN A 561 8.11 -21.80 10.11
CA ASN A 561 7.84 -21.50 11.49
C ASN A 561 8.71 -20.32 11.96
N ILE A 562 8.09 -19.17 12.22
CA ILE A 562 8.77 -17.92 12.57
C ILE A 562 8.64 -17.67 14.09
N ASP A 563 9.76 -17.72 14.79
CA ASP A 563 9.83 -17.35 16.22
C ASP A 563 9.98 -15.82 16.35
N ASN A 564 8.87 -15.10 16.18
CA ASN A 564 8.81 -13.66 16.38
C ASN A 564 7.58 -13.32 17.24
N LYS A 565 7.72 -12.27 18.06
CA LYS A 565 6.63 -11.78 18.93
C LYS A 565 5.53 -11.01 18.18
N TRP A 566 5.67 -10.83 16.85
CA TRP A 566 4.72 -10.10 16.01
C TRP A 566 4.80 -10.60 14.56
N TRP A 567 3.78 -10.35 13.76
CA TRP A 567 3.72 -10.77 12.34
C TRP A 567 4.64 -9.99 11.40
N SER A 568 5.38 -8.99 11.87
CA SER A 568 6.25 -8.15 11.03
C SER A 568 7.27 -8.95 10.21
N GLU A 569 7.80 -10.04 10.76
CA GLU A 569 8.74 -10.89 10.03
C GLU A 569 8.05 -11.67 8.90
N SER A 570 6.85 -12.23 9.16
CA SER A 570 6.06 -12.91 8.13
C SER A 570 5.69 -11.97 6.98
N VAL A 571 5.32 -10.73 7.29
CA VAL A 571 5.04 -9.69 6.30
C VAL A 571 6.30 -9.36 5.50
N ARG A 572 7.45 -9.22 6.14
CA ARG A 572 8.74 -8.98 5.47
C ARG A 572 9.14 -10.12 4.53
N GLN A 573 8.93 -11.37 4.95
CA GLN A 573 9.18 -12.55 4.10
C GLN A 573 8.27 -12.53 2.85
N PHE A 574 7.00 -12.17 3.00
CA PHE A 574 6.09 -12.02 1.88
C PHE A 574 6.52 -10.88 0.94
N GLU A 575 6.88 -9.72 1.49
CA GLU A 575 7.36 -8.55 0.76
C GLU A 575 8.61 -8.87 -0.08
N GLN A 576 9.51 -9.69 0.46
CA GLN A 576 10.69 -10.16 -0.25
C GLN A 576 10.40 -11.28 -1.28
N GLY A 577 9.16 -11.74 -1.38
CA GLY A 577 8.75 -12.79 -2.31
C GLY A 577 9.05 -14.21 -1.86
N HIS A 578 9.42 -14.42 -0.60
CA HIS A 578 9.74 -15.73 -0.02
C HIS A 578 8.52 -16.58 0.32
N LEU A 579 7.33 -16.00 0.35
CA LEU A 579 6.07 -16.69 0.62
C LEU A 579 5.11 -16.56 -0.56
N ALA A 580 4.38 -17.65 -0.86
CA ALA A 580 3.30 -17.66 -1.85
C ALA A 580 2.00 -17.05 -1.31
N MET A 581 1.74 -17.25 -0.02
CA MET A 581 0.55 -16.78 0.69
C MET A 581 0.91 -16.30 2.10
N LEU A 582 0.10 -15.35 2.60
CA LEU A 582 0.19 -14.88 3.99
C LEU A 582 -1.18 -14.44 4.49
N ILE A 583 -1.59 -14.93 5.67
CA ILE A 583 -2.73 -14.39 6.41
C ILE A 583 -2.20 -13.46 7.48
N ALA A 584 -2.58 -12.17 7.41
CA ALA A 584 -2.21 -11.18 8.41
C ALA A 584 -3.24 -10.06 8.50
N TYR A 585 -3.13 -9.24 9.55
CA TYR A 585 -3.97 -8.07 9.70
C TYR A 585 -3.65 -7.00 8.66
N MET A 586 -4.68 -6.43 8.04
CA MET A 586 -4.58 -5.50 6.90
C MET A 586 -3.66 -4.29 7.14
N ASN A 587 -3.58 -3.81 8.37
CA ASN A 587 -2.75 -2.67 8.74
C ASN A 587 -1.24 -2.95 8.73
N LEU A 588 -0.84 -4.21 8.65
CA LEU A 588 0.56 -4.62 8.54
C LEU A 588 1.09 -4.55 7.09
N PHE A 589 0.20 -4.38 6.11
CA PHE A 589 0.56 -4.34 4.68
C PHE A 589 0.88 -2.95 4.14
N ASN A 590 0.97 -1.92 4.99
CA ASN A 590 1.39 -0.59 4.53
C ASN A 590 2.75 -0.57 3.85
N ASP A 591 3.69 -1.40 4.32
CA ASP A 591 5.03 -1.48 3.74
C ASP A 591 4.98 -2.21 2.38
N VAL A 592 4.10 -3.21 2.24
CA VAL A 592 3.84 -3.89 0.96
C VAL A 592 3.28 -2.93 -0.09
N ALA A 593 2.48 -1.92 0.31
CA ALA A 593 1.94 -0.90 -0.59
C ALA A 593 3.02 -0.10 -1.33
N HIS A 594 4.23 -0.05 -0.79
CA HIS A 594 5.36 0.69 -1.33
C HIS A 594 6.48 -0.22 -1.87
N SER A 595 6.22 -1.53 -1.95
CA SER A 595 7.19 -2.52 -2.38
C SER A 595 6.96 -3.00 -3.81
N ASN A 596 8.01 -3.55 -4.41
CA ASN A 596 7.97 -4.15 -5.75
C ASN A 596 7.08 -5.40 -5.85
N ILE A 597 6.61 -5.92 -4.72
CA ILE A 597 5.72 -7.10 -4.71
C ILE A 597 4.25 -6.72 -4.94
N LEU A 598 3.85 -5.47 -4.69
CA LEU A 598 2.44 -5.04 -4.77
C LEU A 598 1.76 -5.39 -6.10
N PRO A 599 2.36 -5.14 -7.28
CA PRO A 599 1.72 -5.50 -8.56
C PRO A 599 1.46 -7.00 -8.73
N LYS A 600 2.25 -7.83 -8.04
CA LYS A 600 2.13 -9.30 -8.04
C LYS A 600 1.26 -9.82 -6.90
N THR A 601 0.80 -8.94 -6.02
CA THR A 601 0.01 -9.30 -4.84
C THR A 601 -1.48 -9.29 -5.16
N GLY A 602 -2.17 -10.37 -4.81
CA GLY A 602 -3.61 -10.45 -4.72
C GLY A 602 -4.04 -10.45 -3.26
N PHE A 603 -5.28 -10.11 -3.01
CA PHE A 603 -5.89 -10.13 -1.69
C PHE A 603 -7.29 -10.73 -1.77
N ALA A 604 -7.64 -11.50 -0.74
CA ALA A 604 -8.89 -12.24 -0.64
C ALA A 604 -9.36 -12.31 0.82
N PRO A 605 -10.63 -12.68 1.06
CA PRO A 605 -11.06 -13.08 2.39
C PRO A 605 -10.19 -14.22 2.92
N VAL A 606 -10.03 -14.31 4.24
CA VAL A 606 -9.39 -15.47 4.86
C VAL A 606 -10.16 -16.76 4.55
N PRO A 607 -9.50 -17.92 4.50
CA PRO A 607 -10.18 -19.20 4.35
C PRO A 607 -11.33 -19.37 5.39
N GLY A 608 -12.50 -19.78 4.94
CA GLY A 608 -13.73 -19.84 5.74
C GLY A 608 -14.47 -18.51 5.88
N SER A 609 -13.95 -17.40 5.35
CA SER A 609 -14.60 -16.06 5.30
C SER A 609 -15.07 -15.53 6.67
N ILE A 610 -14.39 -15.91 7.75
CA ILE A 610 -14.64 -15.42 9.11
C ILE A 610 -13.31 -14.90 9.67
N PRO A 611 -12.89 -13.68 9.32
CA PRO A 611 -11.62 -13.13 9.80
C PRO A 611 -11.70 -12.80 11.29
N GLN A 612 -10.56 -12.86 11.99
CA GLN A 612 -10.47 -12.26 13.29
C GLN A 612 -10.29 -10.75 13.18
N LEU A 613 -10.95 -10.03 14.06
CA LEU A 613 -10.82 -8.60 14.19
C LEU A 613 -9.60 -8.25 15.04
N GLY A 614 -8.98 -7.14 14.72
CA GLY A 614 -7.85 -6.58 15.44
C GLY A 614 -7.96 -5.07 15.53
N GLY A 615 -6.84 -4.44 15.93
CA GLY A 615 -6.81 -3.02 16.17
C GLY A 615 -7.41 -2.64 17.52
N GLY A 616 -7.86 -1.42 17.66
CA GLY A 616 -8.35 -0.94 18.94
C GLY A 616 -9.35 0.18 18.87
N VAL A 617 -9.62 0.69 20.05
CA VAL A 617 -10.55 1.78 20.29
C VAL A 617 -9.85 2.90 21.06
N LEU A 618 -10.39 4.10 20.95
CA LEU A 618 -9.94 5.26 21.70
C LEU A 618 -11.02 5.68 22.67
N GLY A 619 -10.72 5.62 23.97
CA GLY A 619 -11.63 5.99 25.04
C GLY A 619 -11.08 7.11 25.91
N VAL A 620 -11.94 7.82 26.65
CA VAL A 620 -11.55 8.82 27.64
C VAL A 620 -11.50 8.18 29.03
N SER A 621 -10.36 8.33 29.69
CA SER A 621 -10.17 7.81 31.06
C SER A 621 -11.23 8.37 32.00
N ARG A 622 -11.83 7.53 32.83
CA ARG A 622 -12.77 7.96 33.87
C ARG A 622 -12.10 8.84 34.94
N TYR A 623 -10.77 8.80 35.02
CA TYR A 623 -9.98 9.60 35.96
C TYR A 623 -9.60 10.98 35.39
N SER A 624 -9.81 11.21 34.09
CA SER A 624 -9.52 12.49 33.45
C SER A 624 -10.51 13.56 33.87
N GLN A 625 -9.99 14.74 34.20
CA GLN A 625 -10.77 15.95 34.47
C GLN A 625 -10.86 16.88 33.24
N LYS A 626 -10.40 16.39 32.07
CA LYS A 626 -10.22 17.17 30.85
C LYS A 626 -11.17 16.73 29.73
N SER A 627 -12.35 16.19 30.08
CA SER A 627 -13.30 15.60 29.11
C SER A 627 -13.71 16.57 28.01
N GLN A 628 -13.90 17.86 28.32
CA GLN A 628 -14.22 18.88 27.33
C GLN A 628 -13.14 19.09 26.26
N TYR A 629 -11.88 18.90 26.62
CA TYR A 629 -10.76 18.98 25.68
C TYR A 629 -10.59 17.68 24.88
N ALA A 630 -10.92 16.55 25.50
CA ALA A 630 -11.01 15.26 24.81
C ALA A 630 -12.13 15.27 23.76
N GLU A 631 -13.26 15.93 24.02
CA GLU A 631 -14.33 16.15 23.04
C GLU A 631 -13.80 16.88 21.79
N GLN A 632 -13.05 17.98 21.98
CA GLN A 632 -12.47 18.72 20.87
C GLN A 632 -11.48 17.85 20.06
N PHE A 633 -10.70 17.03 20.76
CA PHE A 633 -9.80 16.08 20.11
C PHE A 633 -10.55 15.05 19.27
N TYR A 634 -11.65 14.48 19.77
CA TYR A 634 -12.47 13.54 19.00
C TYR A 634 -13.10 14.21 17.77
N ARG A 635 -13.69 15.40 17.90
CA ARG A 635 -14.28 16.11 16.76
C ARG A 635 -13.27 16.41 15.67
N TRP A 636 -12.04 16.71 16.06
CA TRP A 636 -10.93 16.90 15.13
C TRP A 636 -10.50 15.57 14.50
N LEU A 637 -10.19 14.56 15.31
CA LEU A 637 -9.66 13.27 14.85
C LEU A 637 -10.61 12.56 13.89
N TYR A 638 -11.90 12.57 14.22
CA TYR A 638 -12.94 11.88 13.43
C TYR A 638 -13.59 12.78 12.38
N SER A 639 -13.01 13.93 12.06
CA SER A 639 -13.38 14.67 10.86
C SER A 639 -12.94 13.91 9.61
N PRO A 640 -13.75 13.89 8.52
CA PRO A 640 -13.41 13.13 7.32
C PRO A 640 -12.02 13.44 6.79
N MET A 641 -11.63 14.72 6.76
CA MET A 641 -10.32 15.16 6.30
C MET A 641 -9.18 14.54 7.12
N VAL A 642 -9.24 14.56 8.45
CA VAL A 642 -8.17 14.03 9.31
C VAL A 642 -8.09 12.50 9.19
N MET A 643 -9.24 11.83 9.10
CA MET A 643 -9.29 10.37 8.93
C MET A 643 -8.70 9.93 7.59
N ASP A 644 -8.98 10.63 6.49
CA ASP A 644 -8.36 10.35 5.20
C ASP A 644 -6.83 10.54 5.24
N HIS A 645 -6.36 11.62 5.87
CA HIS A 645 -4.93 11.87 6.03
C HIS A 645 -4.26 10.85 6.94
N LEU A 646 -4.96 10.34 7.96
CA LEU A 646 -4.46 9.26 8.81
C LEU A 646 -4.16 8.01 7.96
N ILE A 647 -5.07 7.63 7.05
CA ILE A 647 -4.88 6.49 6.14
C ILE A 647 -3.73 6.77 5.16
N LEU A 648 -3.72 7.93 4.51
CA LEU A 648 -2.69 8.29 3.52
C LEU A 648 -1.28 8.32 4.13
N LEU A 649 -1.14 8.60 5.43
CA LEU A 649 0.11 8.53 6.18
C LEU A 649 0.46 7.10 6.67
N GLY A 650 -0.30 6.09 6.24
CA GLY A 650 -0.08 4.69 6.57
C GLY A 650 -0.77 4.21 7.85
N GLY A 651 -1.60 5.06 8.48
CA GLY A 651 -2.49 4.63 9.54
C GLY A 651 -3.68 3.84 8.99
N ASN A 652 -4.56 3.43 9.89
CA ASN A 652 -5.76 2.70 9.53
C ASN A 652 -7.00 3.39 10.13
N SER A 653 -8.05 3.51 9.34
CA SER A 653 -9.36 3.99 9.75
C SER A 653 -10.43 3.39 8.87
N ASN A 654 -11.57 3.01 9.46
CA ASN A 654 -12.67 2.33 8.78
C ASN A 654 -13.92 3.20 8.68
N HIS A 655 -13.75 4.50 8.46
CA HIS A 655 -14.89 5.38 8.23
C HIS A 655 -15.52 5.09 6.85
N GLN A 656 -16.84 5.27 6.73
CA GLN A 656 -17.59 4.88 5.52
C GLN A 656 -17.19 5.66 4.26
N ASN A 657 -16.65 6.87 4.42
CA ASN A 657 -16.37 7.78 3.31
C ASN A 657 -15.01 7.56 2.63
N PHE A 658 -14.11 6.71 3.17
CA PHE A 658 -12.76 6.52 2.59
C PHE A 658 -12.81 5.99 1.15
N SER A 659 -13.82 5.17 0.79
CA SER A 659 -13.98 4.62 -0.55
C SER A 659 -14.22 5.66 -1.65
N HIS A 660 -14.58 6.89 -1.28
CA HIS A 660 -14.73 8.01 -2.21
C HIS A 660 -13.41 8.73 -2.49
N ASN A 661 -12.36 8.46 -1.69
CA ASN A 661 -11.04 9.00 -1.89
C ASN A 661 -10.25 8.11 -2.87
N GLN A 662 -10.12 8.56 -4.12
CA GLN A 662 -9.43 7.82 -5.17
C GLN A 662 -7.96 7.55 -4.84
N GLU A 663 -7.29 8.46 -4.15
CA GLU A 663 -5.89 8.30 -3.74
C GLU A 663 -5.72 7.16 -2.73
N ILE A 664 -6.63 7.03 -1.76
CA ILE A 664 -6.63 5.90 -0.81
C ILE A 664 -6.88 4.58 -1.55
N SER A 665 -7.88 4.55 -2.44
CA SER A 665 -8.23 3.34 -3.19
C SER A 665 -7.10 2.87 -4.12
N HIS A 666 -6.31 3.80 -4.65
CA HIS A 666 -5.15 3.49 -5.49
C HIS A 666 -3.97 2.96 -4.66
N ARG A 667 -3.61 3.64 -3.57
CA ARG A 667 -2.47 3.27 -2.71
C ARG A 667 -2.70 1.99 -1.90
N TYR A 668 -3.93 1.77 -1.46
CA TYR A 668 -4.30 0.65 -0.58
C TYR A 668 -5.50 -0.13 -1.17
N PRO A 669 -5.32 -0.85 -2.29
CA PRO A 669 -6.42 -1.45 -3.05
C PRO A 669 -7.19 -2.54 -2.26
N TRP A 670 -6.60 -3.12 -1.22
CA TRP A 670 -7.27 -4.09 -0.34
C TRP A 670 -8.24 -3.46 0.68
N MET A 671 -8.19 -2.13 0.88
CA MET A 671 -9.00 -1.46 1.92
C MET A 671 -10.51 -1.67 1.74
N THR A 672 -11.00 -1.68 0.51
CA THR A 672 -12.43 -1.93 0.25
C THR A 672 -12.85 -3.31 0.70
N LEU A 673 -12.04 -4.35 0.41
CA LEU A 673 -12.28 -5.71 0.89
C LEU A 673 -12.18 -5.77 2.42
N ALA A 674 -11.14 -5.18 2.98
CA ALA A 674 -10.91 -5.16 4.42
C ALA A 674 -12.09 -4.55 5.19
N TYR A 675 -12.66 -3.47 4.68
CA TYR A 675 -13.85 -2.85 5.26
C TYR A 675 -15.07 -3.80 5.26
N GLN A 676 -15.26 -4.56 4.19
CA GLN A 676 -16.32 -5.58 4.11
C GLN A 676 -16.06 -6.71 5.11
N GLU A 677 -14.83 -7.15 5.23
CA GLU A 677 -14.43 -8.25 6.11
C GLU A 677 -14.51 -7.86 7.60
N ILE A 678 -14.25 -6.60 7.98
CA ILE A 678 -14.48 -6.10 9.35
C ILE A 678 -15.93 -6.27 9.76
N ASN A 679 -16.88 -6.07 8.84
CA ASN A 679 -18.31 -6.25 9.15
C ASN A 679 -18.65 -7.71 9.47
N LYS A 680 -17.98 -8.68 8.84
CA LYS A 680 -18.18 -10.13 9.05
C LYS A 680 -17.34 -10.69 10.20
N GLY A 681 -16.21 -10.05 10.47
CA GLY A 681 -15.18 -10.54 11.38
C GLY A 681 -15.66 -10.79 12.81
N ILE A 682 -14.94 -11.66 13.50
CA ILE A 682 -15.24 -12.08 14.88
C ILE A 682 -14.03 -11.74 15.78
N ARG A 683 -14.36 -11.28 16.98
CA ARG A 683 -13.49 -11.34 18.16
C ARG A 683 -14.42 -11.45 19.35
N GLU A 684 -14.46 -12.62 20.02
CA GLU A 684 -15.39 -12.88 21.10
C GLU A 684 -14.92 -12.28 22.41
N SER A 685 -14.88 -10.94 22.46
CA SER A 685 -14.42 -10.16 23.62
C SER A 685 -15.55 -9.79 24.60
N SER A 686 -16.79 -10.20 24.34
CA SER A 686 -17.94 -9.96 25.21
C SER A 686 -18.83 -11.19 25.34
N VAL A 687 -19.49 -11.32 26.47
CA VAL A 687 -20.46 -12.41 26.74
C VAL A 687 -21.88 -11.84 26.61
N PRO A 688 -22.81 -12.52 25.92
CA PRO A 688 -24.15 -12.01 25.61
C PRO A 688 -24.95 -11.48 26.80
N ASN A 689 -24.74 -11.93 28.01
CA ASN A 689 -25.51 -11.53 29.20
C ASN A 689 -24.82 -10.40 30.01
N GLY A 690 -23.96 -9.60 29.40
CA GLY A 690 -23.27 -8.49 30.06
C GLY A 690 -22.21 -8.93 31.08
N LYS A 691 -21.85 -10.21 31.13
CA LYS A 691 -20.72 -10.65 31.95
C LYS A 691 -19.42 -10.21 31.27
N LEU A 692 -18.50 -9.69 32.05
CA LEU A 692 -17.19 -9.32 31.59
C LEU A 692 -16.38 -10.57 31.24
N PHE A 693 -15.69 -10.55 30.12
CA PHE A 693 -14.83 -11.61 29.65
C PHE A 693 -13.47 -11.05 29.21
N ASN A 694 -12.41 -11.60 29.78
CA ASN A 694 -11.05 -11.20 29.45
C ASN A 694 -10.52 -12.09 28.32
N LEU A 695 -10.81 -11.71 27.08
CA LEU A 695 -10.39 -12.47 25.90
C LEU A 695 -8.88 -12.55 25.77
N ARG A 696 -8.11 -11.46 26.08
CA ARG A 696 -6.65 -11.50 26.04
C ARG A 696 -6.09 -12.59 26.95
N GLN A 697 -6.61 -12.70 28.18
CA GLN A 697 -6.20 -13.78 29.08
C GLN A 697 -6.59 -15.15 28.53
N ALA A 698 -7.75 -15.27 27.91
CA ALA A 698 -8.17 -16.49 27.24
C ALA A 698 -7.23 -16.90 26.11
N GLU A 699 -6.85 -15.95 25.25
CA GLU A 699 -5.89 -16.18 24.15
C GLU A 699 -4.50 -16.62 24.69
N ILE A 700 -4.04 -16.03 25.76
CA ILE A 700 -2.79 -16.46 26.42
C ILE A 700 -2.90 -17.91 26.92
N ILE A 701 -4.00 -18.27 27.57
CA ILE A 701 -4.25 -19.63 28.07
C ILE A 701 -4.27 -20.64 26.94
N ILE A 702 -5.01 -20.32 25.87
CA ILE A 702 -5.12 -21.18 24.68
C ILE A 702 -3.73 -21.38 24.04
N GLY A 703 -3.01 -20.31 23.79
CA GLY A 703 -1.69 -20.41 23.18
C GLY A 703 -0.66 -21.14 24.03
N GLN A 704 -0.69 -20.96 25.36
CA GLN A 704 0.15 -21.73 26.28
C GLN A 704 -0.19 -23.23 26.23
N GLY A 705 -1.47 -23.58 26.23
CA GLY A 705 -1.91 -24.96 26.07
C GLY A 705 -1.40 -25.56 24.75
N ILE A 706 -1.59 -24.87 23.65
CA ILE A 706 -1.11 -25.33 22.32
C ILE A 706 0.42 -25.48 22.32
N THR A 707 1.16 -24.56 22.93
CA THR A 707 2.62 -24.65 23.07
C THR A 707 3.04 -25.92 23.81
N ASN A 708 2.26 -26.37 24.80
CA ASN A 708 2.55 -27.63 25.51
C ASN A 708 2.41 -28.85 24.60
N VAL A 709 1.45 -28.86 23.66
CA VAL A 709 1.32 -29.94 22.65
C VAL A 709 2.48 -29.88 21.66
N VAL A 710 2.80 -28.71 21.14
CA VAL A 710 3.92 -28.52 20.20
C VAL A 710 5.24 -29.03 20.80
N ASN A 711 5.43 -28.83 22.11
CA ASN A 711 6.61 -29.31 22.85
C ASN A 711 6.45 -30.76 23.36
N ASN A 712 5.42 -31.49 22.97
CA ASN A 712 5.14 -32.87 23.42
C ASN A 712 5.03 -33.01 24.96
N ILE A 713 4.54 -32.00 25.67
CA ILE A 713 4.35 -32.00 27.13
C ILE A 713 2.98 -32.60 27.48
N MET A 714 1.97 -32.36 26.63
CA MET A 714 0.58 -32.81 26.80
C MET A 714 0.06 -33.42 25.50
N THR A 715 -0.89 -34.31 25.61
CA THR A 715 -1.70 -34.78 24.48
C THR A 715 -2.75 -33.72 24.11
N ILE A 716 -3.39 -33.87 22.93
CA ILE A 716 -4.46 -32.97 22.46
C ILE A 716 -5.61 -32.91 23.49
N ASP A 717 -6.10 -34.06 23.92
CA ASP A 717 -7.22 -34.14 24.87
C ASP A 717 -6.87 -33.49 26.21
N GLU A 718 -5.70 -33.82 26.78
CA GLU A 718 -5.20 -33.20 28.02
C GLU A 718 -5.09 -31.69 27.88
N THR A 719 -4.68 -31.21 26.71
CA THR A 719 -4.54 -29.79 26.45
C THR A 719 -5.88 -29.08 26.39
N ILE A 720 -6.86 -29.64 25.68
CA ILE A 720 -8.19 -29.01 25.60
C ILE A 720 -8.85 -28.99 26.99
N ASP A 721 -8.70 -30.06 27.78
CA ASP A 721 -9.19 -30.10 29.16
C ASP A 721 -8.48 -29.06 30.04
N TYR A 722 -7.16 -28.94 29.95
CA TYR A 722 -6.37 -27.91 30.63
C TYR A 722 -6.85 -26.50 30.30
N ILE A 723 -6.96 -26.20 28.98
CA ILE A 723 -7.43 -24.90 28.50
C ILE A 723 -8.82 -24.61 29.09
N ASN A 724 -9.75 -25.53 28.97
CA ASN A 724 -11.14 -25.34 29.41
C ASN A 724 -11.25 -25.11 30.93
N GLN A 725 -10.45 -25.80 31.72
CA GLN A 725 -10.38 -25.57 33.19
C GLN A 725 -9.84 -24.17 33.50
N ARG A 726 -8.77 -23.74 32.80
CA ARG A 726 -8.16 -22.42 33.02
C ARG A 726 -9.06 -21.28 32.55
N LEU A 727 -9.74 -21.44 31.39
CA LEU A 727 -10.69 -20.46 30.89
C LEU A 727 -11.82 -20.18 31.89
N LEU A 728 -12.31 -21.22 32.58
CA LEU A 728 -13.37 -21.08 33.57
C LEU A 728 -12.92 -20.27 34.79
N ILE A 729 -11.67 -20.45 35.23
CA ILE A 729 -11.14 -19.85 36.45
C ILE A 729 -10.59 -18.43 36.19
N ASP A 730 -9.83 -18.26 35.14
CA ASP A 730 -8.94 -17.08 34.99
C ASP A 730 -9.55 -15.95 34.14
N THR A 731 -10.65 -16.21 33.41
CA THR A 731 -11.24 -15.21 32.50
C THR A 731 -12.55 -14.59 33.01
N GLN A 732 -13.15 -15.16 34.07
CA GLN A 732 -14.32 -14.61 34.72
C GLN A 732 -13.89 -13.86 35.97
N GLY A 733 -13.82 -12.52 35.88
CA GLY A 733 -13.49 -11.70 37.03
C GLY A 733 -14.53 -11.80 38.13
N GLU A 734 -14.09 -11.75 39.40
CA GLU A 734 -14.96 -11.46 40.53
C GLU A 734 -15.65 -10.10 40.30
N ARG A 735 -16.94 -10.02 40.66
CA ARG A 735 -17.82 -8.85 40.49
C ARG A 735 -17.31 -7.62 41.22
#